data_e44508692aa946943f5eeb5cafd76f89
#
_entry.id   e44508692aa946943f5eeb5cafd76f89
#
_cell.length_a   1.000
_cell.length_b   1.000
_cell.length_c   1.000
_cell.angle_alpha   90.00
_cell.angle_beta   90.00
_cell.angle_gamma   90.00
#
_symmetry.space_group_name_H-M   'P 1'
#
loop_
_entity.id
_entity.type
_entity.pdbx_description
1 polymer ?
#
loop_
_entity_poly.entity_id
_entity_poly.type
_entity_poly.pdbx_seq_one_letter_code
_entity_poly.pdbx_strand_id
1 'polypeptide(L)'
;MKKEEITWSLMHPSHVDVKYMERVVREAEKYDFDSFEVCGPFAHHLGGMNGLAFYEPYPKTHEKCDIAGVEEQIGKMRAITKLAHGIGKPLYYWHREIMLPKGLLEDCPEMLDERGEFDLLGSCFQDFLRYKIRNAFEKVPDLDGIVLTLTEADFSVIHNSRPDRYPPDQVVYEIVKLFAREHEKAGKRFILRSFGSIAQDYEDILAGARRAAKEYCFDIETKITPYDFVPFLPANPFLVRQENTFLNAECDCLGEFLGAGYLPACNIKNIFRYVREGKSKGVSRYAIRLDRIGNNIFDSAQEINLFAYTRFIRDENATVESVLAEYGKIRYPQCVPEMTLLQLKGLECVEKINFIHRNCVHHKFPIQQDFKWIKAGGSFSLFRDGMTLDLQKDMWGLRAGVPTPGRKEILAEKEEACRLAKEGLEMILSLEGKMPREEWKRHLRVWKIACKVSKAFLAFNRVVCAYFDAMDRMEEDPVTLKKTSEEAWETITEEMADSNAPLPTLLSVCDGAPPPGDDLDRVYFSALRFLCREFLREYEAEYAARKEMRKRSNVIDFVIPGGIYDDIRAGRAMHASHSLLRNGRPVRFAGNSVFPNGTVSVEFDAVSGNVLEILLDKDSTPEFLLKVNGKSVSVTSPERKWQILVAQSGKLTVTVGKSGKEYAALRAVALLKEFE
;
A
#
# COMPACT_ATOMS: atom_id res chain seq x y z
N MET A 1 11.21 -19.56 -30.91
CA MET A 1 11.16 -18.42 -29.94
C MET A 1 11.87 -18.85 -28.68
N LYS A 2 12.60 -17.95 -28.00
CA LYS A 2 13.18 -18.26 -26.68
C LYS A 2 12.01 -18.48 -25.70
N LYS A 3 12.07 -19.53 -24.89
CA LYS A 3 11.02 -19.85 -23.89
C LYS A 3 11.02 -18.75 -22.83
N GLU A 4 9.86 -18.20 -22.46
CA GLU A 4 9.75 -17.21 -21.40
C GLU A 4 10.23 -17.79 -20.07
N GLU A 5 10.97 -17.01 -19.27
CA GLU A 5 11.46 -17.42 -17.96
C GLU A 5 10.37 -17.26 -16.89
N ILE A 6 10.31 -18.19 -15.95
CA ILE A 6 9.48 -18.10 -14.74
C ILE A 6 10.40 -17.98 -13.55
N THR A 7 10.26 -16.88 -12.80
CA THR A 7 10.99 -16.63 -11.56
C THR A 7 10.04 -16.76 -10.38
N TRP A 8 10.44 -17.50 -9.37
CA TRP A 8 9.74 -17.55 -8.10
C TRP A 8 10.26 -16.44 -7.18
N SER A 9 9.41 -15.44 -6.90
CA SER A 9 9.74 -14.31 -6.05
C SER A 9 9.28 -14.57 -4.61
N LEU A 10 10.25 -14.65 -3.69
CA LEU A 10 10.05 -14.93 -2.29
C LEU A 10 10.10 -13.63 -1.51
N MET A 11 8.93 -13.16 -1.11
CA MET A 11 8.70 -11.89 -0.43
C MET A 11 8.49 -12.09 1.07
N HIS A 12 8.98 -13.20 1.64
CA HIS A 12 8.75 -13.50 3.06
C HIS A 12 9.13 -12.30 3.92
N PRO A 13 8.20 -11.76 4.72
CA PRO A 13 8.23 -10.36 5.16
C PRO A 13 9.31 -10.05 6.20
N SER A 14 9.88 -11.02 6.84
CA SER A 14 10.78 -10.71 7.94
C SER A 14 12.26 -10.80 7.60
N HIS A 15 12.67 -11.66 6.69
CA HIS A 15 14.08 -11.84 6.34
C HIS A 15 14.28 -13.06 5.44
N VAL A 16 15.42 -13.11 4.85
CA VAL A 16 15.93 -14.32 4.19
C VAL A 16 15.97 -15.47 5.21
N ASP A 17 15.15 -16.50 5.00
CA ASP A 17 15.01 -17.64 5.90
C ASP A 17 15.45 -18.93 5.21
N VAL A 18 16.50 -19.57 5.75
CA VAL A 18 17.08 -20.79 5.18
C VAL A 18 16.09 -21.96 5.24
N LYS A 19 15.34 -22.13 6.35
CA LYS A 19 14.36 -23.20 6.51
C LYS A 19 13.19 -23.06 5.52
N TYR A 20 12.77 -21.81 5.31
CA TYR A 20 11.74 -21.51 4.33
C TYR A 20 12.25 -21.83 2.92
N MET A 21 13.48 -21.45 2.57
CA MET A 21 14.07 -21.80 1.27
C MET A 21 14.25 -23.34 1.08
N GLU A 22 14.67 -24.07 2.11
CA GLU A 22 14.71 -25.54 2.06
C GLU A 22 13.35 -26.15 1.74
N ARG A 23 12.29 -25.58 2.30
CA ARG A 23 10.92 -26.00 1.97
C ARG A 23 10.54 -25.66 0.55
N VAL A 24 10.80 -24.43 0.09
CA VAL A 24 10.53 -23.98 -1.28
C VAL A 24 11.25 -24.88 -2.30
N VAL A 25 12.51 -25.24 -2.04
CA VAL A 25 13.29 -26.14 -2.90
C VAL A 25 12.64 -27.54 -2.99
N ARG A 26 12.10 -28.06 -1.88
CA ARG A 26 11.35 -29.35 -1.93
C ARG A 26 10.06 -29.27 -2.76
N GLU A 27 9.36 -28.12 -2.69
CA GLU A 27 8.16 -27.91 -3.51
C GLU A 27 8.51 -27.68 -5.00
N ALA A 28 9.73 -27.22 -5.27
CA ALA A 28 10.22 -26.88 -6.60
C ALA A 28 10.20 -28.05 -7.59
N GLU A 29 10.36 -29.29 -7.11
CA GLU A 29 10.32 -30.50 -7.94
C GLU A 29 8.97 -30.70 -8.65
N LYS A 30 7.90 -30.08 -8.14
CA LYS A 30 6.55 -30.24 -8.70
C LYS A 30 6.23 -29.25 -9.82
N TYR A 31 7.11 -28.29 -10.07
CA TYR A 31 6.84 -27.17 -10.98
C TYR A 31 7.98 -26.91 -11.96
N ASP A 32 7.62 -26.47 -13.17
CA ASP A 32 8.58 -25.95 -14.17
C ASP A 32 8.78 -24.46 -13.98
N PHE A 33 9.95 -24.07 -13.44
CA PHE A 33 10.37 -22.69 -13.30
C PHE A 33 11.89 -22.55 -13.54
N ASP A 34 12.41 -21.33 -13.63
CA ASP A 34 13.78 -21.10 -14.11
C ASP A 34 14.71 -20.46 -13.08
N SER A 35 14.23 -19.63 -12.15
CA SER A 35 15.07 -18.90 -11.22
C SER A 35 14.32 -18.49 -9.94
N PHE A 36 15.07 -18.05 -8.95
CA PHE A 36 14.55 -17.44 -7.72
C PHE A 36 14.88 -15.96 -7.65
N GLU A 37 13.99 -15.23 -6.98
CA GLU A 37 14.20 -13.87 -6.50
C GLU A 37 13.83 -13.82 -5.03
N VAL A 38 14.71 -13.28 -4.17
CA VAL A 38 14.53 -13.29 -2.72
C VAL A 38 14.57 -11.88 -2.20
N CYS A 39 13.55 -11.47 -1.44
CA CYS A 39 13.51 -10.18 -0.79
C CYS A 39 14.30 -10.19 0.52
N GLY A 40 15.14 -9.18 0.72
CA GLY A 40 15.87 -8.98 1.98
C GLY A 40 15.00 -8.45 3.12
N PRO A 41 15.55 -8.38 4.34
CA PRO A 41 14.87 -7.79 5.48
C PRO A 41 14.44 -6.35 5.23
N PHE A 42 13.28 -5.96 5.77
CA PHE A 42 12.83 -4.56 5.69
C PHE A 42 13.51 -3.62 6.70
N ALA A 43 14.35 -4.17 7.58
CA ALA A 43 15.15 -3.36 8.51
C ALA A 43 16.20 -2.55 7.74
N HIS A 44 16.21 -1.22 7.90
CA HIS A 44 17.08 -0.31 7.15
C HIS A 44 18.58 -0.67 7.22
N HIS A 45 19.06 -1.10 8.38
CA HIS A 45 20.48 -1.43 8.61
C HIS A 45 20.89 -2.81 8.10
N LEU A 46 19.92 -3.71 7.86
CA LEU A 46 20.16 -5.08 7.37
C LEU A 46 19.47 -5.36 6.02
N GLY A 47 18.74 -4.38 5.49
CA GLY A 47 18.00 -4.53 4.23
C GLY A 47 18.90 -4.49 3.01
N GLY A 48 18.66 -5.38 2.05
CA GLY A 48 19.39 -5.43 0.80
C GLY A 48 20.89 -5.50 0.97
N MET A 49 21.63 -4.78 0.15
CA MET A 49 23.09 -4.71 0.22
C MET A 49 23.61 -4.10 1.54
N ASN A 50 22.78 -3.36 2.30
CA ASN A 50 23.19 -2.87 3.61
C ASN A 50 23.49 -4.03 4.57
N GLY A 51 22.73 -5.12 4.52
CA GLY A 51 22.96 -6.33 5.30
C GLY A 51 24.10 -7.21 4.81
N LEU A 52 24.80 -6.79 3.76
CA LEU A 52 25.95 -7.51 3.19
C LEU A 52 27.24 -6.68 3.24
N ALA A 53 27.26 -5.53 3.92
CA ALA A 53 28.37 -4.58 3.93
C ALA A 53 28.78 -4.21 5.36
N PHE A 54 30.11 -4.21 5.63
CA PHE A 54 30.68 -3.85 6.92
C PHE A 54 31.11 -2.38 7.01
N TYR A 55 31.12 -1.66 5.90
CA TYR A 55 31.44 -0.24 5.82
C TYR A 55 32.84 0.17 6.28
N GLU A 56 33.86 -0.68 6.11
CA GLU A 56 35.23 -0.41 6.55
C GLU A 56 35.80 0.92 6.02
N PRO A 57 35.47 1.40 4.79
CA PRO A 57 35.92 2.71 4.33
C PRO A 57 35.20 3.91 4.97
N TYR A 58 34.16 3.65 5.77
CA TYR A 58 33.29 4.66 6.39
C TYR A 58 33.31 4.47 7.92
N PRO A 59 34.26 5.04 8.66
CA PRO A 59 34.52 4.71 10.05
C PRO A 59 33.34 4.96 11.01
N LYS A 60 32.57 6.04 10.82
CA LYS A 60 31.40 6.31 11.65
C LYS A 60 30.23 5.38 11.33
N THR A 61 30.08 5.03 10.07
CA THR A 61 29.10 4.04 9.62
C THR A 61 29.48 2.64 10.15
N HIS A 62 30.75 2.27 10.06
CA HIS A 62 31.27 1.01 10.57
C HIS A 62 31.08 0.89 12.10
N GLU A 63 31.40 1.94 12.86
CA GLU A 63 31.19 2.00 14.32
C GLU A 63 29.73 1.74 14.71
N LYS A 64 28.77 2.19 13.87
CA LYS A 64 27.30 2.04 14.08
C LYS A 64 26.70 0.81 13.38
N CYS A 65 27.53 0.03 12.70
CA CYS A 65 27.08 -1.17 11.99
C CYS A 65 26.79 -2.31 12.99
N ASP A 66 25.68 -3.02 12.73
CA ASP A 66 25.40 -4.29 13.41
C ASP A 66 26.21 -5.42 12.77
N ILE A 67 27.49 -5.51 13.17
CA ILE A 67 28.44 -6.49 12.60
C ILE A 67 27.90 -7.91 12.70
N ALA A 68 27.36 -8.31 13.86
CA ALA A 68 26.84 -9.66 14.06
C ALA A 68 25.61 -9.94 13.16
N GLY A 69 24.72 -8.96 13.02
CA GLY A 69 23.57 -9.06 12.13
C GLY A 69 23.97 -9.15 10.65
N VAL A 70 24.99 -8.40 10.23
CA VAL A 70 25.55 -8.48 8.87
C VAL A 70 26.20 -9.83 8.61
N GLU A 71 27.01 -10.36 9.55
CA GLU A 71 27.60 -11.70 9.44
C GLU A 71 26.53 -12.79 9.30
N GLU A 72 25.49 -12.72 10.12
CA GLU A 72 24.35 -13.63 10.06
C GLU A 72 23.66 -13.54 8.70
N GLN A 73 23.42 -12.34 8.20
CA GLN A 73 22.76 -12.12 6.91
C GLN A 73 23.58 -12.64 5.73
N ILE A 74 24.89 -12.41 5.74
CA ILE A 74 25.81 -12.97 4.74
C ILE A 74 25.76 -14.50 4.77
N GLY A 75 25.81 -15.10 5.98
CA GLY A 75 25.70 -16.55 6.16
C GLY A 75 24.40 -17.11 5.58
N LYS A 76 23.27 -16.47 5.88
CA LYS A 76 21.95 -16.84 5.33
C LYS A 76 21.91 -16.73 3.81
N MET A 77 22.39 -15.63 3.24
CA MET A 77 22.43 -15.44 1.79
C MET A 77 23.26 -16.49 1.06
N ARG A 78 24.45 -16.81 1.60
CA ARG A 78 25.28 -17.89 1.05
C ARG A 78 24.57 -19.25 1.11
N ALA A 79 23.90 -19.56 2.22
CA ALA A 79 23.17 -20.81 2.38
C ALA A 79 21.98 -20.90 1.40
N ILE A 80 21.22 -19.85 1.25
CA ILE A 80 20.07 -19.80 0.33
C ILE A 80 20.52 -19.89 -1.13
N THR A 81 21.57 -19.17 -1.51
CA THR A 81 22.13 -19.24 -2.86
C THR A 81 22.62 -20.67 -3.17
N LYS A 82 23.29 -21.32 -2.21
CA LYS A 82 23.71 -22.72 -2.34
C LYS A 82 22.53 -23.67 -2.52
N LEU A 83 21.42 -23.47 -1.80
CA LEU A 83 20.20 -24.28 -1.96
C LEU A 83 19.61 -24.11 -3.36
N ALA A 84 19.51 -22.90 -3.86
CA ALA A 84 19.03 -22.62 -5.22
C ALA A 84 19.92 -23.27 -6.29
N HIS A 85 21.24 -23.10 -6.17
CA HIS A 85 22.22 -23.71 -7.08
C HIS A 85 22.22 -25.23 -7.00
N GLY A 86 21.90 -25.79 -5.82
CA GLY A 86 21.79 -27.24 -5.64
C GLY A 86 20.75 -27.92 -6.53
N ILE A 87 19.76 -27.15 -7.00
CA ILE A 87 18.74 -27.58 -7.97
C ILE A 87 18.90 -26.90 -9.34
N GLY A 88 20.09 -26.32 -9.60
CA GLY A 88 20.42 -25.70 -10.87
C GLY A 88 19.69 -24.39 -11.18
N LYS A 89 19.24 -23.64 -10.15
CA LYS A 89 18.49 -22.41 -10.34
C LYS A 89 19.31 -21.19 -9.86
N PRO A 90 19.45 -20.13 -10.69
CA PRO A 90 20.04 -18.86 -10.26
C PRO A 90 19.14 -18.15 -9.24
N LEU A 91 19.76 -17.31 -8.41
CA LEU A 91 19.12 -16.53 -7.36
C LEU A 91 19.47 -15.06 -7.46
N TYR A 92 18.45 -14.22 -7.48
CA TYR A 92 18.55 -12.76 -7.51
C TYR A 92 18.12 -12.20 -6.15
N TYR A 93 18.80 -11.11 -5.73
CA TYR A 93 18.52 -10.47 -4.46
C TYR A 93 17.77 -9.15 -4.70
N TRP A 94 16.56 -9.07 -4.17
CA TRP A 94 15.70 -7.90 -4.32
C TRP A 94 15.56 -7.15 -3.00
N HIS A 95 15.77 -5.85 -3.03
CA HIS A 95 15.45 -4.93 -1.94
C HIS A 95 15.47 -3.48 -2.40
N ARG A 96 15.15 -2.59 -1.48
CA ARG A 96 15.33 -1.15 -1.58
C ARG A 96 16.82 -0.83 -1.47
N GLU A 97 17.49 -0.57 -2.59
CA GLU A 97 18.94 -0.47 -2.58
C GLU A 97 19.48 0.93 -2.29
N ILE A 98 18.65 1.96 -2.45
CA ILE A 98 19.00 3.35 -2.14
C ILE A 98 18.60 3.65 -0.69
N MET A 99 19.36 3.05 0.25
CA MET A 99 19.15 3.18 1.70
C MET A 99 20.46 3.60 2.36
N LEU A 100 20.38 4.56 3.27
CA LEU A 100 21.53 5.12 3.97
C LEU A 100 21.71 4.45 5.33
N PRO A 101 22.87 3.80 5.60
CA PRO A 101 23.18 3.29 6.91
C PRO A 101 23.43 4.43 7.90
N LYS A 102 23.23 4.15 9.19
CA LYS A 102 23.51 5.12 10.25
C LYS A 102 24.99 5.51 10.24
N GLY A 103 25.27 6.80 10.37
CA GLY A 103 26.63 7.33 10.40
C GLY A 103 27.17 7.77 9.04
N LEU A 104 26.56 7.38 7.93
CA LEU A 104 27.08 7.70 6.60
C LEU A 104 27.19 9.21 6.34
N LEU A 105 26.23 10.00 6.79
CA LEU A 105 26.31 11.46 6.67
C LEU A 105 27.35 12.11 7.59
N GLU A 106 27.82 11.40 8.60
CA GLU A 106 28.95 11.84 9.44
C GLU A 106 30.29 11.56 8.76
N ASP A 107 30.37 10.47 7.98
CA ASP A 107 31.52 10.13 7.17
C ASP A 107 31.59 10.92 5.87
N CYS A 108 30.44 11.25 5.31
CA CYS A 108 30.29 11.89 3.99
C CYS A 108 29.30 13.06 4.06
N PRO A 109 29.61 14.13 4.79
CA PRO A 109 28.71 15.31 4.88
C PRO A 109 28.47 15.99 3.51
N GLU A 110 29.40 15.84 2.58
CA GLU A 110 29.29 16.33 1.20
C GLU A 110 28.23 15.63 0.36
N MET A 111 27.61 14.56 0.86
CA MET A 111 26.37 14.00 0.24
C MET A 111 25.18 14.96 0.34
N LEU A 112 25.27 15.93 1.25
CA LEU A 112 24.30 17.01 1.36
C LEU A 112 24.88 18.27 0.73
N ASP A 113 24.04 18.97 -0.01
CA ASP A 113 24.40 20.29 -0.53
C ASP A 113 24.24 21.41 0.54
N GLU A 114 24.54 22.65 0.15
CA GLU A 114 24.47 23.86 1.01
C GLU A 114 23.08 24.09 1.64
N ARG A 115 22.03 23.45 1.10
CA ARG A 115 20.66 23.54 1.60
C ARG A 115 20.28 22.33 2.47
N GLY A 116 21.21 21.39 2.66
CA GLY A 116 20.97 20.15 3.40
C GLY A 116 20.16 19.09 2.63
N GLU A 117 20.13 19.19 1.29
CA GLU A 117 19.46 18.18 0.44
C GLU A 117 20.50 17.27 -0.24
N PHE A 118 20.10 16.02 -0.52
CA PHE A 118 20.99 15.03 -1.10
C PHE A 118 21.47 15.41 -2.51
N ASP A 119 22.78 15.34 -2.73
CA ASP A 119 23.39 15.38 -4.04
C ASP A 119 23.51 13.96 -4.63
N LEU A 120 22.44 13.50 -5.28
CA LEU A 120 22.35 12.15 -5.84
C LEU A 120 23.35 11.89 -6.98
N LEU A 121 23.94 12.92 -7.57
CA LEU A 121 24.97 12.82 -8.60
C LEU A 121 26.36 13.15 -8.08
N GLY A 122 26.49 13.52 -6.82
CA GLY A 122 27.77 13.77 -6.16
C GLY A 122 28.66 12.54 -6.12
N SER A 123 29.96 12.73 -6.24
CA SER A 123 30.92 11.62 -6.26
C SER A 123 30.84 10.73 -5.04
N CYS A 124 30.67 11.32 -3.85
CA CYS A 124 30.59 10.59 -2.59
C CYS A 124 29.40 9.60 -2.56
N PHE A 125 28.24 10.02 -3.02
CA PHE A 125 27.07 9.14 -3.12
C PHE A 125 27.28 8.04 -4.16
N GLN A 126 27.86 8.37 -5.32
CA GLN A 126 28.17 7.40 -6.36
C GLN A 126 29.24 6.38 -5.91
N ASP A 127 30.24 6.82 -5.16
CA ASP A 127 31.29 5.92 -4.59
C ASP A 127 30.72 5.01 -3.52
N PHE A 128 29.80 5.52 -2.69
CA PHE A 128 29.08 4.71 -1.70
C PHE A 128 28.24 3.62 -2.35
N LEU A 129 27.45 3.92 -3.38
CA LEU A 129 26.67 2.91 -4.12
C LEU A 129 27.60 1.87 -4.76
N ARG A 130 28.70 2.30 -5.35
CA ARG A 130 29.70 1.42 -5.97
C ARG A 130 30.34 0.48 -4.91
N TYR A 131 30.66 1.01 -3.75
CA TYR A 131 31.16 0.21 -2.64
C TYR A 131 30.15 -0.88 -2.24
N LYS A 132 28.87 -0.53 -2.04
CA LYS A 132 27.83 -1.49 -1.67
C LYS A 132 27.71 -2.64 -2.66
N ILE A 133 27.65 -2.32 -3.95
CA ILE A 133 27.51 -3.34 -5.01
C ILE A 133 28.70 -4.29 -5.00
N ARG A 134 29.92 -3.77 -4.97
CA ARG A 134 31.15 -4.58 -4.97
C ARG A 134 31.23 -5.44 -3.72
N ASN A 135 30.97 -4.87 -2.56
CA ASN A 135 31.00 -5.58 -1.29
C ASN A 135 29.98 -6.72 -1.24
N ALA A 136 28.75 -6.49 -1.74
CA ALA A 136 27.74 -7.54 -1.83
C ALA A 136 28.22 -8.76 -2.65
N PHE A 137 28.83 -8.55 -3.80
CA PHE A 137 29.36 -9.63 -4.64
C PHE A 137 30.66 -10.25 -4.09
N GLU A 138 31.46 -9.49 -3.35
CA GLU A 138 32.61 -10.04 -2.63
C GLU A 138 32.18 -10.96 -1.48
N LYS A 139 31.20 -10.52 -0.68
CA LYS A 139 30.71 -11.29 0.48
C LYS A 139 29.81 -12.46 0.08
N VAL A 140 29.07 -12.36 -1.02
CA VAL A 140 28.22 -13.44 -1.55
C VAL A 140 28.54 -13.66 -3.03
N PRO A 141 29.72 -14.27 -3.35
CA PRO A 141 30.20 -14.37 -4.74
C PRO A 141 29.33 -15.22 -5.66
N ASP A 142 28.57 -16.15 -5.10
CA ASP A 142 27.66 -17.01 -5.85
C ASP A 142 26.31 -16.35 -6.14
N LEU A 143 26.03 -15.15 -5.61
CA LEU A 143 24.81 -14.41 -5.93
C LEU A 143 24.77 -14.06 -7.42
N ASP A 144 23.66 -14.35 -8.11
CA ASP A 144 23.57 -14.23 -9.57
C ASP A 144 23.19 -12.82 -10.05
N GLY A 145 22.69 -11.98 -9.18
CA GLY A 145 22.35 -10.59 -9.49
C GLY A 145 21.51 -9.89 -8.45
N ILE A 146 21.22 -8.62 -8.72
CA ILE A 146 20.47 -7.73 -7.83
C ILE A 146 19.30 -7.08 -8.58
N VAL A 147 18.17 -6.92 -7.90
CA VAL A 147 17.00 -6.17 -8.34
C VAL A 147 16.98 -4.82 -7.63
N LEU A 148 17.15 -3.74 -8.41
CA LEU A 148 17.16 -2.36 -7.91
C LEU A 148 15.76 -1.76 -7.93
N THR A 149 15.29 -1.27 -6.80
CA THR A 149 14.09 -0.43 -6.69
C THR A 149 14.48 1.01 -6.34
N LEU A 150 13.98 2.00 -7.10
CA LEU A 150 14.33 3.42 -6.95
C LEU A 150 13.33 4.21 -6.09
N THR A 151 12.07 3.79 -6.04
CA THR A 151 10.98 4.55 -5.39
C THR A 151 10.74 4.19 -3.94
N GLU A 152 11.01 2.96 -3.56
CA GLU A 152 10.87 2.47 -2.17
C GLU A 152 12.21 2.59 -1.42
N ALA A 153 12.77 3.79 -1.35
CA ALA A 153 14.05 4.11 -0.73
C ALA A 153 13.85 5.00 0.51
N ASP A 154 14.92 5.30 1.25
CA ASP A 154 14.88 6.24 2.38
C ASP A 154 14.48 7.64 1.95
N PHE A 155 14.79 7.98 0.72
CA PHE A 155 14.33 9.18 0.03
C PHE A 155 13.95 8.81 -1.40
N SER A 156 12.99 9.52 -1.96
CA SER A 156 12.60 9.29 -3.35
C SER A 156 13.68 9.81 -4.28
N VAL A 157 14.33 8.92 -4.99
CA VAL A 157 15.30 9.27 -6.04
C VAL A 157 14.67 10.15 -7.12
N ILE A 158 13.39 9.95 -7.39
CA ILE A 158 12.66 10.67 -8.44
C ILE A 158 12.13 12.00 -7.93
N HIS A 159 11.47 11.99 -6.74
CA HIS A 159 10.81 13.18 -6.21
C HIS A 159 11.74 14.13 -5.44
N ASN A 160 12.90 13.66 -4.98
CA ASN A 160 13.91 14.48 -4.34
C ASN A 160 15.00 14.97 -5.31
N SER A 161 14.96 14.49 -6.57
CA SER A 161 15.75 15.14 -7.61
C SER A 161 15.17 16.54 -7.82
N ARG A 162 15.99 17.56 -7.62
CA ARG A 162 15.53 18.93 -7.83
C ARG A 162 15.34 19.17 -9.32
N PRO A 163 14.15 19.55 -9.79
CA PRO A 163 13.93 19.89 -11.19
C PRO A 163 14.82 21.07 -11.66
N ASP A 164 15.22 21.93 -10.73
CA ASP A 164 16.10 23.08 -10.99
C ASP A 164 17.59 22.69 -11.07
N ARG A 165 17.99 21.55 -10.51
CA ARG A 165 19.38 21.09 -10.54
C ARG A 165 19.57 19.89 -11.48
N TYR A 166 18.76 18.87 -11.33
CA TYR A 166 18.82 17.63 -12.14
C TYR A 166 17.43 17.14 -12.51
N PRO A 167 17.13 16.95 -13.80
CA PRO A 167 15.91 16.26 -14.21
C PRO A 167 15.85 14.85 -13.62
N PRO A 168 14.68 14.35 -13.19
CA PRO A 168 14.55 13.02 -12.63
C PRO A 168 15.13 11.90 -13.49
N ASP A 169 14.92 11.94 -14.79
CA ASP A 169 15.47 10.97 -15.75
C ASP A 169 17.00 10.99 -15.81
N GLN A 170 17.64 12.14 -15.55
CA GLN A 170 19.11 12.23 -15.48
C GLN A 170 19.64 11.50 -14.23
N VAL A 171 19.01 11.67 -13.09
CA VAL A 171 19.38 10.99 -11.85
C VAL A 171 19.21 9.48 -12.02
N VAL A 172 18.08 9.04 -12.57
CA VAL A 172 17.82 7.63 -12.88
C VAL A 172 18.88 7.08 -13.81
N TYR A 173 19.21 7.80 -14.89
CA TYR A 173 20.23 7.38 -15.84
C TYR A 173 21.59 7.10 -15.17
N GLU A 174 22.09 8.02 -14.36
CA GLU A 174 23.41 7.87 -13.72
C GLU A 174 23.44 6.72 -12.71
N ILE A 175 22.37 6.55 -11.92
CA ILE A 175 22.26 5.43 -10.97
C ILE A 175 22.16 4.10 -11.72
N VAL A 176 21.29 3.99 -12.72
CA VAL A 176 21.10 2.75 -13.50
C VAL A 176 22.38 2.39 -14.24
N LYS A 177 23.05 3.38 -14.85
CA LYS A 177 24.34 3.21 -15.51
C LYS A 177 25.42 2.68 -14.54
N LEU A 178 25.48 3.23 -13.33
CA LEU A 178 26.42 2.77 -12.32
C LEU A 178 26.15 1.30 -11.95
N PHE A 179 24.91 0.94 -11.67
CA PHE A 179 24.53 -0.44 -11.34
C PHE A 179 24.82 -1.38 -12.52
N ALA A 180 24.37 -1.05 -13.71
CA ALA A 180 24.61 -1.87 -14.90
C ALA A 180 26.09 -2.15 -15.13
N ARG A 181 26.93 -1.11 -15.03
CA ARG A 181 28.39 -1.23 -15.21
C ARG A 181 29.05 -2.13 -14.16
N GLU A 182 28.69 -1.98 -12.88
CA GLU A 182 29.31 -2.79 -11.81
C GLU A 182 28.85 -4.24 -11.88
N HIS A 183 27.58 -4.50 -12.31
CA HIS A 183 27.09 -5.86 -12.55
C HIS A 183 27.77 -6.52 -13.76
N GLU A 184 27.92 -5.79 -14.86
CA GLU A 184 28.66 -6.28 -16.03
C GLU A 184 30.09 -6.68 -15.69
N LYS A 185 30.83 -5.84 -14.93
CA LYS A 185 32.18 -6.16 -14.46
C LYS A 185 32.23 -7.41 -13.58
N ALA A 186 31.19 -7.63 -12.77
CA ALA A 186 31.08 -8.80 -11.91
C ALA A 186 30.56 -10.05 -12.64
N GLY A 187 30.11 -9.94 -13.90
CA GLY A 187 29.43 -11.01 -14.64
C GLY A 187 28.08 -11.39 -14.05
N LYS A 188 27.39 -10.43 -13.45
CA LYS A 188 26.12 -10.65 -12.72
C LYS A 188 24.95 -9.99 -13.45
N ARG A 189 23.75 -10.55 -13.29
CA ARG A 189 22.52 -9.98 -13.88
C ARG A 189 22.08 -8.74 -13.10
N PHE A 190 21.77 -7.68 -13.82
CA PHE A 190 21.16 -6.47 -13.27
C PHE A 190 19.71 -6.38 -13.69
N ILE A 191 18.82 -6.15 -12.73
CA ILE A 191 17.38 -6.01 -12.95
C ILE A 191 16.95 -4.66 -12.36
N LEU A 192 16.45 -3.77 -13.19
CA LEU A 192 15.83 -2.52 -12.74
C LEU A 192 14.34 -2.73 -12.56
N ARG A 193 13.84 -2.58 -11.34
CA ARG A 193 12.42 -2.59 -11.05
C ARG A 193 11.83 -1.20 -11.25
N SER A 194 10.97 -1.05 -12.26
CA SER A 194 10.38 0.23 -12.66
C SER A 194 9.11 0.58 -11.88
N PHE A 195 9.05 0.23 -10.59
CA PHE A 195 7.88 0.53 -9.76
C PHE A 195 7.79 2.03 -9.45
N GLY A 196 6.58 2.58 -9.57
CA GLY A 196 6.24 3.95 -9.20
C GLY A 196 4.80 4.05 -8.69
N SER A 197 4.50 5.12 -7.97
CA SER A 197 3.17 5.36 -7.40
C SER A 197 2.22 6.06 -8.36
N ILE A 198 2.76 6.80 -9.33
CA ILE A 198 2.03 7.54 -10.36
C ILE A 198 2.65 7.28 -11.74
N ALA A 199 1.94 7.61 -12.80
CA ALA A 199 2.41 7.43 -14.18
C ALA A 199 3.74 8.15 -14.45
N GLN A 200 3.90 9.37 -13.93
CA GLN A 200 5.12 10.15 -14.11
C GLN A 200 6.37 9.44 -13.57
N ASP A 201 6.26 8.71 -12.45
CA ASP A 201 7.38 7.93 -11.90
C ASP A 201 7.90 6.92 -12.91
N TYR A 202 6.98 6.22 -13.60
CA TYR A 202 7.37 5.26 -14.65
C TYR A 202 7.98 5.94 -15.87
N GLU A 203 7.45 7.09 -16.28
CA GLU A 203 8.00 7.86 -17.39
C GLU A 203 9.44 8.27 -17.12
N ASP A 204 9.72 8.79 -15.94
CA ASP A 204 11.06 9.22 -15.51
C ASP A 204 12.04 8.04 -15.39
N ILE A 205 11.59 6.93 -14.77
CA ILE A 205 12.41 5.72 -14.66
C ILE A 205 12.74 5.16 -16.04
N LEU A 206 11.74 5.01 -16.92
CA LEU A 206 11.94 4.44 -18.24
C LEU A 206 12.73 5.37 -19.16
N ALA A 207 12.63 6.69 -19.00
CA ALA A 207 13.45 7.65 -19.75
C ALA A 207 14.93 7.51 -19.38
N GLY A 208 15.25 7.47 -18.08
CA GLY A 208 16.62 7.25 -17.60
C GLY A 208 17.15 5.86 -17.99
N ALA A 209 16.32 4.81 -17.84
CA ALA A 209 16.67 3.45 -18.25
C ALA A 209 16.98 3.34 -19.75
N ARG A 210 16.20 3.99 -20.62
CA ARG A 210 16.42 4.02 -22.07
C ARG A 210 17.76 4.63 -22.44
N ARG A 211 18.20 5.64 -21.69
CA ARG A 211 19.52 6.25 -21.91
C ARG A 211 20.63 5.28 -21.51
N ALA A 212 20.52 4.61 -20.35
CA ALA A 212 21.50 3.63 -19.88
C ALA A 212 21.56 2.39 -20.82
N ALA A 213 20.44 1.97 -21.40
CA ALA A 213 20.36 0.85 -22.31
C ALA A 213 21.09 1.05 -23.64
N LYS A 214 21.49 2.28 -23.99
CA LYS A 214 22.37 2.53 -25.12
C LYS A 214 23.80 2.06 -24.90
N GLU A 215 24.19 1.92 -23.62
CA GLU A 215 25.56 1.57 -23.21
C GLU A 215 25.64 0.16 -22.61
N TYR A 216 24.58 -0.28 -21.94
CA TYR A 216 24.54 -1.54 -21.18
C TYR A 216 23.29 -2.36 -21.49
N CYS A 217 23.40 -3.69 -21.35
CA CYS A 217 22.26 -4.60 -21.44
C CYS A 217 21.82 -5.01 -20.03
N PHE A 218 20.53 -4.87 -19.72
CA PHE A 218 19.96 -5.24 -18.44
C PHE A 218 18.45 -5.54 -18.55
N ASP A 219 17.87 -6.03 -17.47
CA ASP A 219 16.44 -6.33 -17.38
C ASP A 219 15.66 -5.13 -16.82
N ILE A 220 14.45 -4.92 -17.33
CA ILE A 220 13.47 -4.01 -16.73
C ILE A 220 12.30 -4.85 -16.25
N GLU A 221 12.02 -4.81 -14.95
CA GLU A 221 10.91 -5.48 -14.32
C GLU A 221 9.83 -4.49 -13.94
N THR A 222 8.64 -4.70 -14.48
CA THR A 222 7.47 -3.83 -14.29
C THR A 222 6.32 -4.66 -13.71
N LYS A 223 5.60 -4.14 -12.71
CA LYS A 223 4.38 -4.83 -12.24
C LYS A 223 3.40 -5.04 -13.39
N ILE A 224 2.77 -6.21 -13.41
CA ILE A 224 1.80 -6.57 -14.45
C ILE A 224 0.58 -5.63 -14.45
N THR A 225 0.29 -5.01 -13.32
CA THR A 225 -0.76 -4.01 -13.13
C THR A 225 -0.15 -2.62 -12.86
N PRO A 226 -0.82 -1.53 -13.22
CA PRO A 226 -0.24 -0.18 -13.17
C PRO A 226 0.08 0.34 -11.77
N TYR A 227 -0.59 -0.11 -10.74
CA TYR A 227 -0.33 0.31 -9.36
C TYR A 227 0.21 -0.87 -8.55
N ASP A 228 -0.60 -1.44 -7.71
CA ASP A 228 -0.35 -2.72 -7.07
C ASP A 228 -1.22 -3.80 -7.75
N PHE A 229 -1.24 -5.01 -7.24
CA PHE A 229 -1.92 -6.14 -7.88
C PHE A 229 -3.44 -6.10 -7.71
N VAL A 230 -4.04 -4.93 -7.98
CA VAL A 230 -5.50 -4.75 -7.95
C VAL A 230 -6.11 -5.47 -9.16
N PRO A 231 -7.00 -6.46 -8.96
CA PRO A 231 -7.41 -7.39 -10.01
C PRO A 231 -8.21 -6.76 -11.16
N PHE A 232 -8.81 -5.59 -10.94
CA PHE A 232 -9.66 -4.93 -11.95
C PHE A 232 -8.90 -4.02 -12.91
N LEU A 233 -7.63 -3.73 -12.60
CA LEU A 233 -6.83 -2.89 -13.46
C LEU A 233 -6.44 -3.61 -14.75
N PRO A 234 -6.26 -2.90 -15.86
CA PRO A 234 -5.68 -3.47 -17.07
C PRO A 234 -4.22 -3.85 -16.84
N ALA A 235 -3.58 -4.52 -17.81
CA ALA A 235 -2.14 -4.66 -17.77
C ALA A 235 -1.47 -3.28 -17.80
N ASN A 236 -0.32 -3.19 -17.15
CA ASN A 236 0.41 -1.94 -17.00
C ASN A 236 0.75 -1.34 -18.38
N PRO A 237 0.37 -0.08 -18.65
CA PRO A 237 0.72 0.55 -19.92
C PRO A 237 2.22 0.73 -20.11
N PHE A 238 2.99 0.76 -19.03
CA PHE A 238 4.45 0.86 -19.01
C PHE A 238 5.18 -0.48 -19.15
N LEU A 239 4.47 -1.60 -19.34
CA LEU A 239 5.04 -2.84 -19.87
C LEU A 239 5.44 -2.64 -21.33
N VAL A 240 6.58 -1.98 -21.55
CA VAL A 240 7.08 -1.64 -22.87
C VAL A 240 8.55 -2.04 -22.95
N ARG A 241 8.88 -2.92 -23.90
CA ARG A 241 10.27 -3.31 -24.16
C ARG A 241 11.08 -2.10 -24.63
N GLN A 242 12.22 -1.87 -24.01
CA GLN A 242 13.23 -0.91 -24.46
C GLN A 242 14.29 -1.61 -25.31
N GLU A 243 14.97 -0.84 -26.16
CA GLU A 243 16.12 -1.36 -26.92
C GLU A 243 17.21 -1.83 -25.94
N ASN A 244 17.88 -2.93 -26.26
CA ASN A 244 18.90 -3.58 -25.43
C ASN A 244 18.45 -3.96 -23.99
N THR A 245 17.16 -4.10 -23.76
CA THR A 245 16.65 -4.59 -22.48
C THR A 245 15.77 -5.83 -22.62
N PHE A 246 15.67 -6.60 -21.56
CA PHE A 246 14.68 -7.67 -21.43
C PHE A 246 13.52 -7.17 -20.57
N LEU A 247 12.30 -7.31 -21.08
CA LEU A 247 11.09 -6.91 -20.37
C LEU A 247 10.63 -8.05 -19.48
N ASN A 248 10.52 -7.77 -18.19
CA ASN A 248 10.01 -8.72 -17.19
C ASN A 248 8.72 -8.18 -16.59
N ALA A 249 7.83 -9.08 -16.19
CA ALA A 249 6.60 -8.76 -15.50
C ALA A 249 6.63 -9.29 -14.07
N GLU A 250 6.46 -8.41 -13.09
CA GLU A 250 6.23 -8.78 -11.70
C GLU A 250 4.75 -9.13 -11.50
N CYS A 251 4.48 -10.33 -11.00
CA CYS A 251 3.16 -10.92 -10.84
C CYS A 251 2.91 -11.36 -9.40
N ASP A 252 1.66 -11.51 -9.02
CA ASP A 252 1.26 -11.99 -7.70
C ASP A 252 0.30 -13.17 -7.82
N CYS A 253 0.65 -14.32 -7.26
CA CYS A 253 -0.21 -15.50 -7.26
C CYS A 253 -0.97 -15.68 -5.95
N LEU A 254 -0.53 -15.06 -4.85
CA LEU A 254 -1.18 -15.19 -3.56
C LEU A 254 -2.34 -14.21 -3.35
N GLY A 255 -2.40 -13.13 -4.16
CA GLY A 255 -3.48 -12.16 -4.17
C GLY A 255 -3.36 -11.13 -3.04
N GLU A 256 -2.39 -10.21 -3.14
CA GLU A 256 -2.17 -9.14 -2.15
C GLU A 256 -3.43 -8.36 -1.81
N PHE A 257 -4.28 -8.11 -2.80
CA PHE A 257 -5.59 -7.44 -2.65
C PHE A 257 -6.77 -8.43 -2.59
N LEU A 258 -6.49 -9.72 -2.71
CA LEU A 258 -7.50 -10.79 -2.73
C LEU A 258 -7.42 -11.69 -1.50
N GLY A 259 -6.86 -11.17 -0.41
CA GLY A 259 -6.81 -11.89 0.86
C GLY A 259 -5.51 -12.61 1.15
N ALA A 260 -4.44 -12.39 0.37
CA ALA A 260 -3.09 -12.93 0.63
C ALA A 260 -3.08 -14.41 1.00
N GLY A 261 -3.87 -15.22 0.31
CA GLY A 261 -4.00 -16.66 0.55
C GLY A 261 -4.90 -17.07 1.73
N TYR A 262 -5.45 -16.11 2.49
CA TYR A 262 -6.37 -16.41 3.59
C TYR A 262 -7.83 -16.45 3.18
N LEU A 263 -8.18 -15.92 2.01
CA LEU A 263 -9.53 -15.93 1.44
C LEU A 263 -9.57 -16.84 0.19
N PRO A 264 -10.72 -17.34 -0.24
CA PRO A 264 -10.83 -18.31 -1.33
C PRO A 264 -10.72 -17.69 -2.73
N ALA A 265 -9.59 -17.03 -3.04
CA ALA A 265 -9.39 -16.27 -4.27
C ALA A 265 -8.68 -17.04 -5.39
N CYS A 266 -9.43 -17.78 -6.21
CA CYS A 266 -8.90 -18.34 -7.45
C CYS A 266 -8.86 -17.26 -8.56
N ASN A 267 -7.71 -16.62 -8.77
CA ASN A 267 -7.55 -15.48 -9.67
C ASN A 267 -7.29 -15.88 -11.14
N ILE A 268 -7.61 -17.11 -11.53
CA ILE A 268 -7.21 -17.73 -12.80
C ILE A 268 -7.62 -16.91 -14.05
N LYS A 269 -8.81 -16.27 -14.04
CA LYS A 269 -9.27 -15.46 -15.18
C LYS A 269 -8.40 -14.20 -15.41
N ASN A 270 -8.01 -13.52 -14.33
CA ASN A 270 -7.12 -12.36 -14.44
C ASN A 270 -5.69 -12.80 -14.80
N ILE A 271 -5.21 -13.91 -14.23
CA ILE A 271 -3.90 -14.51 -14.57
C ILE A 271 -3.84 -14.82 -16.08
N PHE A 272 -4.86 -15.45 -16.62
CA PHE A 272 -4.96 -15.74 -18.07
C PHE A 272 -4.84 -14.45 -18.89
N ARG A 273 -5.63 -13.43 -18.54
CA ARG A 273 -5.59 -12.13 -19.22
C ARG A 273 -4.21 -11.49 -19.16
N TYR A 274 -3.62 -11.40 -17.96
CA TYR A 274 -2.32 -10.75 -17.76
C TYR A 274 -1.18 -11.47 -18.48
N VAL A 275 -1.15 -12.79 -18.46
CA VAL A 275 -0.12 -13.56 -19.20
C VAL A 275 -0.27 -13.34 -20.72
N ARG A 276 -1.51 -13.36 -21.25
CA ARG A 276 -1.76 -13.08 -22.66
C ARG A 276 -1.32 -11.68 -23.07
N GLU A 277 -1.68 -10.67 -22.27
CA GLU A 277 -1.27 -9.28 -22.53
C GLU A 277 0.25 -9.12 -22.38
N GLY A 278 0.87 -9.74 -21.38
CA GLY A 278 2.32 -9.74 -21.20
C GLY A 278 3.05 -10.35 -22.39
N LYS A 279 2.62 -11.51 -22.89
CA LYS A 279 3.17 -12.15 -24.10
C LYS A 279 3.05 -11.22 -25.33
N SER A 280 1.89 -10.60 -25.51
CA SER A 280 1.67 -9.67 -26.64
C SER A 280 2.59 -8.44 -26.60
N LYS A 281 3.05 -8.04 -25.42
CA LYS A 281 4.00 -6.95 -25.20
C LYS A 281 5.47 -7.39 -25.23
N GLY A 282 5.73 -8.69 -25.37
CA GLY A 282 7.08 -9.25 -25.44
C GLY A 282 7.75 -9.44 -24.07
N VAL A 283 6.97 -9.69 -23.04
CA VAL A 283 7.49 -10.09 -21.73
C VAL A 283 8.28 -11.38 -21.88
N SER A 284 9.52 -11.37 -21.40
CA SER A 284 10.45 -12.49 -21.50
C SER A 284 10.65 -13.25 -20.19
N ARG A 285 10.27 -12.64 -19.05
CA ARG A 285 10.36 -13.23 -17.71
C ARG A 285 9.16 -12.80 -16.87
N TYR A 286 8.59 -13.75 -16.13
CA TYR A 286 7.52 -13.52 -15.17
C TYR A 286 8.04 -13.82 -13.76
N ALA A 287 8.21 -12.77 -12.93
CA ALA A 287 8.55 -12.87 -11.52
C ALA A 287 7.25 -13.02 -10.70
N ILE A 288 7.00 -14.21 -10.18
CA ILE A 288 5.73 -14.57 -9.53
C ILE A 288 5.94 -14.60 -8.02
N ARG A 289 5.30 -13.71 -7.30
CA ARG A 289 5.33 -13.67 -5.84
C ARG A 289 4.59 -14.86 -5.24
N LEU A 290 5.28 -15.67 -4.43
CA LEU A 290 4.75 -16.90 -3.85
C LEU A 290 4.26 -16.75 -2.41
N ASP A 291 4.61 -15.68 -1.74
CA ASP A 291 4.32 -15.46 -0.34
C ASP A 291 3.96 -14.01 -0.02
N ARG A 292 3.19 -13.81 1.02
CA ARG A 292 2.79 -12.50 1.53
C ARG A 292 2.23 -12.61 2.94
N ILE A 293 2.55 -11.65 3.82
CA ILE A 293 1.93 -11.49 5.15
C ILE A 293 1.95 -12.81 5.96
N GLY A 294 3.10 -13.45 6.05
CA GLY A 294 3.27 -14.69 6.81
C GLY A 294 2.59 -15.92 6.20
N ASN A 295 2.02 -15.80 4.99
CA ASN A 295 1.44 -16.91 4.24
C ASN A 295 2.24 -17.20 2.97
N ASN A 296 2.06 -18.39 2.41
CA ASN A 296 2.70 -18.80 1.17
C ASN A 296 1.74 -19.61 0.31
N ILE A 297 2.05 -19.72 -0.97
CA ILE A 297 1.19 -20.38 -1.94
C ILE A 297 1.01 -21.87 -1.67
N PHE A 298 2.03 -22.55 -1.13
CA PHE A 298 2.02 -24.00 -0.91
C PHE A 298 1.14 -24.42 0.28
N ASP A 299 0.87 -23.52 1.23
CA ASP A 299 -0.05 -23.74 2.35
C ASP A 299 -1.44 -23.21 2.08
N SER A 300 -1.62 -22.52 0.96
CA SER A 300 -2.84 -21.82 0.59
C SER A 300 -3.75 -22.70 -0.29
N ALA A 301 -5.04 -22.47 -0.19
CA ALA A 301 -6.02 -23.00 -1.15
C ALA A 301 -5.88 -22.37 -2.56
N GLN A 302 -5.03 -21.34 -2.72
CA GLN A 302 -4.76 -20.67 -3.99
C GLN A 302 -3.57 -21.24 -4.76
N GLU A 303 -3.03 -22.40 -4.39
CA GLU A 303 -1.94 -23.05 -5.14
C GLU A 303 -2.27 -23.21 -6.65
N ILE A 304 -3.54 -23.29 -6.99
CA ILE A 304 -4.03 -23.26 -8.37
C ILE A 304 -3.58 -22.01 -9.15
N ASN A 305 -3.38 -20.86 -8.49
CA ASN A 305 -2.92 -19.64 -9.16
C ASN A 305 -1.47 -19.80 -9.67
N LEU A 306 -0.59 -20.43 -8.89
CA LEU A 306 0.76 -20.76 -9.32
C LEU A 306 0.76 -21.76 -10.47
N PHE A 307 -0.08 -22.81 -10.37
CA PHE A 307 -0.26 -23.77 -11.44
C PHE A 307 -0.73 -23.08 -12.73
N ALA A 308 -1.70 -22.18 -12.62
CA ALA A 308 -2.25 -21.42 -13.74
C ALA A 308 -1.19 -20.53 -14.42
N TYR A 309 -0.39 -19.78 -13.64
CA TYR A 309 0.73 -19.00 -14.20
C TYR A 309 1.68 -19.91 -15.00
N THR A 310 2.12 -21.02 -14.40
CA THR A 310 3.03 -21.96 -15.06
C THR A 310 2.44 -22.46 -16.37
N ARG A 311 1.17 -22.89 -16.37
CA ARG A 311 0.51 -23.42 -17.59
C ARG A 311 0.32 -22.36 -18.66
N PHE A 312 -0.19 -21.16 -18.32
CA PHE A 312 -0.43 -20.09 -19.31
C PHE A 312 0.87 -19.52 -19.90
N ILE A 313 1.97 -19.49 -19.12
CA ILE A 313 3.27 -19.07 -19.62
C ILE A 313 3.85 -20.11 -20.55
N ARG A 314 3.76 -21.40 -20.20
CA ARG A 314 4.40 -22.50 -20.93
C ARG A 314 3.61 -23.00 -22.14
N ASP A 315 2.28 -22.90 -22.11
CA ASP A 315 1.38 -23.42 -23.15
C ASP A 315 0.49 -22.30 -23.71
N GLU A 316 0.69 -21.97 -24.98
CA GLU A 316 -0.09 -20.93 -25.66
C GLU A 316 -1.55 -21.34 -25.90
N ASN A 317 -1.84 -22.63 -25.90
CA ASN A 317 -3.18 -23.18 -26.13
C ASN A 317 -3.97 -23.38 -24.83
N ALA A 318 -3.33 -23.20 -23.67
CA ALA A 318 -4.02 -23.35 -22.39
C ALA A 318 -5.17 -22.35 -22.24
N THR A 319 -6.33 -22.83 -21.81
CA THR A 319 -7.52 -22.05 -21.49
C THR A 319 -7.83 -22.13 -20.01
N VAL A 320 -8.67 -21.22 -19.51
CA VAL A 320 -9.11 -21.23 -18.10
C VAL A 320 -9.73 -22.58 -17.76
N GLU A 321 -10.59 -23.10 -18.63
CA GLU A 321 -11.32 -24.36 -18.45
C GLU A 321 -10.36 -25.56 -18.45
N SER A 322 -9.39 -25.58 -19.39
CA SER A 322 -8.42 -26.67 -19.46
C SER A 322 -7.54 -26.75 -18.22
N VAL A 323 -7.09 -25.59 -17.72
CA VAL A 323 -6.23 -25.51 -16.53
C VAL A 323 -6.99 -25.87 -15.26
N LEU A 324 -8.25 -25.43 -15.11
CA LEU A 324 -9.11 -25.82 -13.98
C LEU A 324 -9.35 -27.34 -13.97
N ALA A 325 -9.67 -27.91 -15.14
CA ALA A 325 -9.92 -29.34 -15.27
C ALA A 325 -8.65 -30.17 -15.00
N GLU A 326 -7.49 -29.74 -15.50
CA GLU A 326 -6.22 -30.42 -15.28
C GLU A 326 -5.82 -30.40 -13.79
N TYR A 327 -5.85 -29.22 -13.17
CA TYR A 327 -5.55 -29.06 -11.74
C TYR A 327 -6.51 -29.88 -10.88
N GLY A 328 -7.81 -29.85 -11.21
CA GLY A 328 -8.83 -30.62 -10.51
C GLY A 328 -8.58 -32.14 -10.57
N LYS A 329 -8.21 -32.68 -11.74
CA LYS A 329 -7.87 -34.09 -11.90
C LYS A 329 -6.65 -34.49 -11.06
N ILE A 330 -5.69 -33.60 -10.88
CA ILE A 330 -4.48 -33.86 -10.09
C ILE A 330 -4.78 -33.82 -8.58
N ARG A 331 -5.57 -32.84 -8.12
CA ARG A 331 -5.72 -32.53 -6.68
C ARG A 331 -6.98 -33.14 -6.06
N TYR A 332 -8.09 -33.23 -6.78
CA TYR A 332 -9.38 -33.70 -6.27
C TYR A 332 -10.22 -34.40 -7.34
N PRO A 333 -9.74 -35.55 -7.86
CA PRO A 333 -10.31 -36.21 -9.04
C PRO A 333 -11.78 -36.65 -8.88
N GLN A 334 -12.27 -36.83 -7.65
CA GLN A 334 -13.64 -37.28 -7.39
C GLN A 334 -14.68 -36.16 -7.34
N CYS A 335 -14.25 -34.86 -7.35
CA CYS A 335 -15.15 -33.70 -7.24
C CYS A 335 -14.69 -32.52 -8.08
N VAL A 336 -14.15 -32.76 -9.27
CA VAL A 336 -13.64 -31.72 -10.18
C VAL A 336 -14.69 -30.65 -10.52
N PRO A 337 -15.94 -30.99 -10.91
CA PRO A 337 -16.95 -30.01 -11.26
C PRO A 337 -17.31 -29.09 -10.08
N GLU A 338 -17.50 -29.67 -8.89
CA GLU A 338 -17.87 -28.94 -7.69
C GLU A 338 -16.76 -28.01 -7.26
N MET A 339 -15.51 -28.48 -7.29
CA MET A 339 -14.34 -27.65 -6.96
C MET A 339 -14.10 -26.54 -7.97
N THR A 340 -14.33 -26.80 -9.27
CA THR A 340 -14.27 -25.75 -10.29
C THR A 340 -15.27 -24.64 -10.00
N LEU A 341 -16.51 -24.99 -9.68
CA LEU A 341 -17.55 -24.04 -9.32
C LEU A 341 -17.18 -23.27 -8.04
N LEU A 342 -16.70 -23.98 -7.02
CA LEU A 342 -16.29 -23.41 -5.74
C LEU A 342 -15.15 -22.40 -5.90
N GLN A 343 -14.16 -22.69 -6.74
CA GLN A 343 -13.03 -21.80 -7.02
C GLN A 343 -13.47 -20.53 -7.75
N LEU A 344 -14.33 -20.65 -8.77
CA LEU A 344 -14.85 -19.48 -9.48
C LEU A 344 -15.75 -18.61 -8.59
N LYS A 345 -16.60 -19.23 -7.74
CA LYS A 345 -17.41 -18.54 -6.73
C LYS A 345 -16.53 -17.83 -5.68
N GLY A 346 -15.39 -18.42 -5.34
CA GLY A 346 -14.45 -17.86 -4.38
C GLY A 346 -13.92 -16.49 -4.77
N LEU A 347 -13.51 -16.31 -6.03
CA LEU A 347 -13.06 -15.01 -6.52
C LEU A 347 -14.18 -13.96 -6.40
N GLU A 348 -15.40 -14.27 -6.85
CA GLU A 348 -16.53 -13.35 -6.75
C GLU A 348 -16.83 -12.96 -5.30
N CYS A 349 -16.80 -13.92 -4.39
CA CYS A 349 -16.98 -13.68 -2.96
C CYS A 349 -15.92 -12.70 -2.41
N VAL A 350 -14.65 -12.96 -2.70
CA VAL A 350 -13.53 -12.12 -2.22
C VAL A 350 -13.57 -10.72 -2.81
N GLU A 351 -13.93 -10.58 -4.08
CA GLU A 351 -14.12 -9.28 -4.72
C GLU A 351 -15.18 -8.45 -3.99
N LYS A 352 -16.32 -9.07 -3.64
CA LYS A 352 -17.38 -8.39 -2.90
C LYS A 352 -17.05 -8.14 -1.42
N ILE A 353 -16.17 -8.92 -0.83
CA ILE A 353 -15.65 -8.66 0.53
C ILE A 353 -14.73 -7.43 0.49
N ASN A 354 -13.68 -7.48 -0.33
CA ASN A 354 -12.53 -6.57 -0.24
C ASN A 354 -12.71 -5.24 -0.99
N PHE A 355 -13.64 -5.15 -1.92
CA PHE A 355 -13.85 -3.96 -2.74
C PHE A 355 -15.28 -3.44 -2.59
N ILE A 356 -15.50 -2.19 -2.92
CA ILE A 356 -16.83 -1.59 -3.06
C ILE A 356 -17.05 -1.32 -4.55
N HIS A 357 -17.90 -2.12 -5.21
CA HIS A 357 -18.16 -2.03 -6.63
C HIS A 357 -16.86 -1.88 -7.45
N ARG A 358 -15.88 -2.76 -7.20
CA ARG A 358 -14.55 -2.76 -7.79
C ARG A 358 -13.65 -1.58 -7.41
N ASN A 359 -14.09 -0.68 -6.53
CA ASN A 359 -13.21 0.34 -5.98
C ASN A 359 -12.39 -0.22 -4.84
N CYS A 360 -11.07 0.00 -4.90
CA CYS A 360 -10.18 -0.37 -3.82
C CYS A 360 -10.33 0.63 -2.68
N VAL A 361 -10.85 0.15 -1.55
CA VAL A 361 -11.11 0.98 -0.35
C VAL A 361 -10.06 0.79 0.73
N HIS A 362 -9.07 -0.06 0.48
CA HIS A 362 -7.97 -0.36 1.40
C HIS A 362 -6.74 -0.80 0.62
N HIS A 363 -5.58 -0.68 1.23
CA HIS A 363 -4.32 -0.91 0.56
C HIS A 363 -3.91 -2.39 0.49
N LYS A 364 -4.28 -3.20 1.47
CA LYS A 364 -3.88 -4.62 1.58
C LYS A 364 -4.87 -5.41 2.41
N PHE A 365 -4.81 -6.74 2.31
CA PHE A 365 -5.45 -7.60 3.28
C PHE A 365 -4.42 -7.98 4.39
N PRO A 366 -4.77 -7.97 5.67
CA PRO A 366 -6.02 -7.46 6.20
C PRO A 366 -6.16 -5.96 5.98
N ILE A 367 -7.38 -5.46 5.91
CA ILE A 367 -7.62 -4.03 5.70
C ILE A 367 -6.81 -3.26 6.74
N GLN A 368 -5.98 -2.35 6.28
CA GLN A 368 -5.30 -1.42 7.16
C GLN A 368 -6.34 -0.51 7.82
N GLN A 369 -6.46 -0.64 9.13
CA GLN A 369 -7.52 -0.03 9.89
C GLN A 369 -7.03 1.22 10.59
N ASP A 370 -6.26 1.97 9.89
CA ASP A 370 -5.97 3.33 10.24
C ASP A 370 -7.14 4.20 9.76
N PHE A 371 -7.85 4.80 10.68
CA PHE A 371 -8.91 5.76 10.38
C PHE A 371 -8.42 6.87 9.44
N LYS A 372 -7.15 7.26 9.58
CA LYS A 372 -6.43 8.15 8.67
C LYS A 372 -6.42 7.64 7.24
N TRP A 373 -6.15 6.36 7.06
CA TRP A 373 -6.07 5.73 5.75
C TRP A 373 -7.44 5.57 5.10
N ILE A 374 -8.45 5.17 5.87
CA ILE A 374 -9.83 5.13 5.40
C ILE A 374 -10.27 6.52 4.97
N LYS A 375 -9.97 7.55 5.74
CA LYS A 375 -10.23 8.96 5.37
C LYS A 375 -9.45 9.40 4.14
N ALA A 376 -8.16 9.10 4.06
CA ALA A 376 -7.28 9.49 2.96
C ALA A 376 -7.50 8.67 1.69
N GLY A 377 -7.92 7.43 1.82
CA GLY A 377 -8.08 6.49 0.71
C GLY A 377 -9.30 6.72 -0.18
N GLY A 378 -10.07 7.77 0.06
CA GLY A 378 -11.26 8.07 -0.74
C GLY A 378 -12.48 7.20 -0.45
N SER A 379 -12.39 6.25 0.50
CA SER A 379 -13.50 5.36 0.86
C SER A 379 -14.76 6.14 1.26
N PHE A 380 -14.58 7.29 1.88
CA PHE A 380 -15.69 8.12 2.31
C PHE A 380 -16.47 8.77 1.17
N SER A 381 -15.82 9.09 0.07
CA SER A 381 -16.51 9.66 -1.09
C SER A 381 -17.50 8.67 -1.70
N LEU A 382 -17.20 7.37 -1.66
CA LEU A 382 -18.11 6.33 -2.12
C LEU A 382 -19.40 6.27 -1.30
N PHE A 383 -19.32 6.58 -0.01
CA PHE A 383 -20.48 6.54 0.89
C PHE A 383 -21.34 7.81 0.83
N ARG A 384 -20.86 8.87 0.22
CA ARG A 384 -21.57 10.15 0.28
C ARG A 384 -22.19 10.59 -1.03
N ASP A 385 -21.44 11.17 -1.93
CA ASP A 385 -22.01 11.98 -3.03
C ASP A 385 -21.78 11.38 -4.42
N GLY A 386 -21.46 10.12 -4.49
CA GLY A 386 -21.20 9.54 -5.78
C GLY A 386 -19.86 9.95 -6.39
N MET A 387 -18.98 10.59 -5.65
CA MET A 387 -17.64 10.92 -6.11
C MET A 387 -16.71 9.72 -5.95
N THR A 388 -16.33 9.12 -7.05
CA THR A 388 -15.24 8.15 -7.08
C THR A 388 -13.92 8.89 -6.99
N LEU A 389 -13.36 8.99 -5.80
CA LEU A 389 -11.93 9.26 -5.65
C LEU A 389 -11.19 7.95 -5.91
N ASP A 390 -11.22 7.46 -7.12
CA ASP A 390 -10.26 6.48 -7.55
C ASP A 390 -8.96 7.22 -7.88
N LEU A 391 -8.29 7.70 -6.81
CA LEU A 391 -7.00 8.39 -6.91
C LEU A 391 -5.99 7.54 -7.69
N GLN A 392 -6.10 6.23 -7.61
CA GLN A 392 -5.22 5.31 -8.32
C GLN A 392 -5.47 5.34 -9.82
N LYS A 393 -6.74 5.35 -10.24
CA LYS A 393 -7.09 5.41 -11.67
C LYS A 393 -6.81 6.79 -12.26
N ASP A 394 -7.14 7.87 -11.52
CA ASP A 394 -6.88 9.23 -11.99
C ASP A 394 -5.37 9.53 -12.10
N MET A 395 -4.57 9.08 -11.14
CA MET A 395 -3.09 9.23 -11.19
C MET A 395 -2.44 8.47 -12.36
N TRP A 396 -3.13 7.44 -12.90
CA TRP A 396 -2.67 6.64 -14.01
C TRP A 396 -3.36 6.98 -15.34
N GLY A 397 -4.25 7.97 -15.35
CA GLY A 397 -5.05 8.33 -16.52
C GLY A 397 -6.04 7.24 -16.95
N LEU A 398 -6.28 6.26 -16.09
CA LEU A 398 -7.16 5.12 -16.33
C LEU A 398 -8.59 5.45 -15.89
N ARG A 399 -9.19 6.52 -16.39
CA ARG A 399 -10.58 6.86 -16.10
C ARG A 399 -11.47 5.67 -16.39
N ALA A 400 -11.85 4.93 -15.39
CA ALA A 400 -12.90 3.96 -15.49
C ALA A 400 -14.20 4.65 -15.14
N GLY A 401 -15.14 4.63 -16.08
CA GLY A 401 -16.53 4.98 -15.79
C GLY A 401 -17.18 3.90 -14.92
N VAL A 402 -16.64 3.66 -13.72
CA VAL A 402 -17.29 2.82 -12.74
C VAL A 402 -18.36 3.68 -12.09
N PRO A 403 -19.64 3.31 -12.20
CA PRO A 403 -20.72 4.07 -11.55
C PRO A 403 -20.46 4.09 -10.05
N THR A 404 -20.69 5.23 -9.43
CA THR A 404 -20.61 5.31 -7.98
C THR A 404 -21.84 4.67 -7.36
N PRO A 405 -21.69 3.67 -6.51
CA PRO A 405 -22.83 3.02 -5.87
C PRO A 405 -23.41 3.92 -4.77
N GLY A 406 -24.73 3.88 -4.60
CA GLY A 406 -25.38 4.43 -3.42
C GLY A 406 -25.14 3.56 -2.18
N ARG A 407 -25.46 4.07 -0.99
CA ARG A 407 -25.29 3.33 0.28
C ARG A 407 -26.05 2.00 0.31
N LYS A 408 -27.22 1.96 -0.31
CA LYS A 408 -28.03 0.72 -0.42
C LYS A 408 -27.34 -0.34 -1.26
N GLU A 409 -26.76 0.06 -2.39
CA GLU A 409 -26.03 -0.83 -3.28
C GLU A 409 -24.75 -1.36 -2.61
N ILE A 410 -24.07 -0.52 -1.84
CA ILE A 410 -22.89 -0.94 -1.05
C ILE A 410 -23.30 -2.01 -0.05
N LEU A 411 -24.35 -1.79 0.73
CA LEU A 411 -24.81 -2.77 1.71
C LEU A 411 -25.29 -4.06 1.05
N ALA A 412 -26.03 -3.97 -0.05
CA ALA A 412 -26.46 -5.14 -0.81
C ALA A 412 -25.29 -5.97 -1.33
N GLU A 413 -24.19 -5.32 -1.80
CA GLU A 413 -22.96 -6.04 -2.18
C GLU A 413 -22.32 -6.77 -0.99
N LYS A 414 -22.29 -6.16 0.20
CA LYS A 414 -21.73 -6.79 1.39
C LYS A 414 -22.61 -7.92 1.94
N GLU A 415 -23.93 -7.80 1.82
CA GLU A 415 -24.88 -8.88 2.12
C GLU A 415 -24.71 -10.05 1.15
N GLU A 416 -24.54 -9.76 -0.12
CA GLU A 416 -24.23 -10.78 -1.13
C GLU A 416 -22.89 -11.46 -0.86
N ALA A 417 -21.86 -10.75 -0.40
CA ALA A 417 -20.60 -11.34 0.03
C ALA A 417 -20.81 -12.37 1.17
N CYS A 418 -21.64 -12.04 2.17
CA CYS A 418 -21.98 -12.96 3.24
C CYS A 418 -22.72 -14.20 2.74
N ARG A 419 -23.65 -14.03 1.79
CA ARG A 419 -24.39 -15.14 1.17
C ARG A 419 -23.44 -16.08 0.41
N LEU A 420 -22.59 -15.53 -0.43
CA LEU A 420 -21.60 -16.31 -1.19
C LEU A 420 -20.61 -17.04 -0.28
N ALA A 421 -20.15 -16.41 0.79
CA ALA A 421 -19.26 -17.03 1.77
C ALA A 421 -19.94 -18.23 2.44
N LYS A 422 -21.21 -18.09 2.86
CA LYS A 422 -21.99 -19.16 3.47
C LYS A 422 -22.20 -20.33 2.50
N GLU A 423 -22.62 -20.06 1.26
CA GLU A 423 -22.83 -21.08 0.23
C GLU A 423 -21.53 -21.84 -0.08
N GLY A 424 -20.39 -21.13 -0.16
CA GLY A 424 -19.10 -21.75 -0.37
C GLY A 424 -18.69 -22.65 0.79
N LEU A 425 -18.97 -22.22 2.04
CA LEU A 425 -18.74 -23.04 3.22
C LEU A 425 -19.62 -24.30 3.23
N GLU A 426 -20.90 -24.18 2.90
CA GLU A 426 -21.82 -25.34 2.81
C GLU A 426 -21.36 -26.32 1.72
N MET A 427 -20.92 -25.79 0.57
CA MET A 427 -20.41 -26.63 -0.53
C MET A 427 -19.15 -27.38 -0.10
N ILE A 428 -18.15 -26.73 0.49
CA ILE A 428 -16.91 -27.43 0.89
C ILE A 428 -17.16 -28.46 2.00
N LEU A 429 -18.09 -28.19 2.91
CA LEU A 429 -18.51 -29.17 3.91
C LEU A 429 -19.11 -30.41 3.27
N SER A 430 -19.90 -30.32 2.19
CA SER A 430 -20.47 -31.43 1.45
C SER A 430 -19.45 -32.29 0.69
N LEU A 431 -18.22 -31.77 0.56
CA LEU A 431 -17.12 -32.47 -0.14
C LEU A 431 -16.16 -33.20 0.83
N GLU A 432 -16.50 -33.27 2.11
CA GLU A 432 -15.73 -34.09 3.06
C GLU A 432 -15.66 -35.56 2.60
N GLY A 433 -14.45 -36.10 2.59
CA GLY A 433 -14.21 -37.46 2.12
C GLY A 433 -14.13 -37.67 0.59
N LYS A 434 -14.45 -36.63 -0.22
CA LYS A 434 -14.33 -36.69 -1.69
C LYS A 434 -12.99 -36.16 -2.22
N MET A 435 -12.10 -35.69 -1.33
CA MET A 435 -10.77 -35.21 -1.66
C MET A 435 -9.78 -35.57 -0.55
N PRO A 436 -8.45 -35.44 -0.78
CA PRO A 436 -7.45 -35.62 0.26
C PRO A 436 -7.75 -34.70 1.46
N ARG A 437 -7.64 -35.26 2.67
CA ARG A 437 -8.03 -34.57 3.92
C ARG A 437 -7.36 -33.22 4.11
N GLU A 438 -6.07 -33.08 3.75
CA GLU A 438 -5.33 -31.83 3.90
C GLU A 438 -5.80 -30.77 2.88
N GLU A 439 -6.17 -31.16 1.67
CA GLU A 439 -6.79 -30.27 0.69
C GLU A 439 -8.14 -29.77 1.18
N TRP A 440 -8.97 -30.67 1.67
CA TRP A 440 -10.26 -30.29 2.24
C TRP A 440 -10.11 -29.30 3.39
N LYS A 441 -9.17 -29.53 4.32
CA LYS A 441 -8.90 -28.62 5.44
C LYS A 441 -8.46 -27.23 4.97
N ARG A 442 -7.60 -27.16 3.93
CA ARG A 442 -7.16 -25.86 3.35
C ARG A 442 -8.34 -25.07 2.82
N HIS A 443 -9.19 -25.72 2.01
CA HIS A 443 -10.40 -25.08 1.46
C HIS A 443 -11.41 -24.72 2.57
N LEU A 444 -11.66 -25.63 3.51
CA LEU A 444 -12.54 -25.36 4.63
C LEU A 444 -12.11 -24.14 5.44
N ARG A 445 -10.82 -24.03 5.71
CA ARG A 445 -10.25 -22.90 6.46
C ARG A 445 -10.53 -21.57 5.77
N VAL A 446 -10.22 -21.43 4.49
CA VAL A 446 -10.40 -20.16 3.77
C VAL A 446 -11.87 -19.75 3.65
N TRP A 447 -12.80 -20.72 3.50
CA TRP A 447 -14.24 -20.43 3.49
C TRP A 447 -14.79 -20.05 4.87
N LYS A 448 -14.30 -20.66 5.94
CA LYS A 448 -14.62 -20.22 7.31
C LYS A 448 -14.16 -18.79 7.56
N ILE A 449 -12.93 -18.45 7.15
CA ILE A 449 -12.39 -17.09 7.25
C ILE A 449 -13.23 -16.13 6.40
N ALA A 450 -13.62 -16.50 5.20
CA ALA A 450 -14.48 -15.66 4.35
C ALA A 450 -15.83 -15.34 5.00
N CYS A 451 -16.48 -16.32 5.64
CA CYS A 451 -17.71 -16.10 6.41
C CYS A 451 -17.52 -15.09 7.54
N LYS A 452 -16.42 -15.24 8.30
CA LYS A 452 -16.07 -14.39 9.42
C LYS A 452 -15.80 -12.95 8.98
N VAL A 453 -14.96 -12.78 7.98
CA VAL A 453 -14.54 -11.47 7.47
C VAL A 453 -15.71 -10.75 6.79
N SER A 454 -16.53 -11.45 5.99
CA SER A 454 -17.68 -10.82 5.31
C SER A 454 -18.71 -10.24 6.29
N LYS A 455 -18.99 -10.94 7.39
CA LYS A 455 -19.89 -10.42 8.43
C LYS A 455 -19.34 -9.19 9.14
N ALA A 456 -18.06 -9.23 9.52
CA ALA A 456 -17.40 -8.10 10.17
C ALA A 456 -17.38 -6.86 9.25
N PHE A 457 -17.13 -7.06 7.95
CA PHE A 457 -17.15 -5.98 6.96
C PHE A 457 -18.54 -5.43 6.72
N LEU A 458 -19.56 -6.28 6.64
CA LEU A 458 -20.95 -5.83 6.53
C LEU A 458 -21.33 -4.97 7.73
N ALA A 459 -21.00 -5.42 8.95
CA ALA A 459 -21.27 -4.66 10.17
C ALA A 459 -20.57 -3.30 10.16
N PHE A 460 -19.29 -3.25 9.79
CA PHE A 460 -18.53 -2.01 9.66
C PHE A 460 -19.12 -1.06 8.59
N ASN A 461 -19.47 -1.57 7.40
CA ASN A 461 -20.06 -0.74 6.34
C ASN A 461 -21.42 -0.18 6.73
N ARG A 462 -22.21 -0.90 7.54
CA ARG A 462 -23.46 -0.38 8.11
C ARG A 462 -23.21 0.84 9.00
N VAL A 463 -22.15 0.82 9.82
CA VAL A 463 -21.77 1.97 10.66
C VAL A 463 -21.39 3.16 9.78
N VAL A 464 -20.57 2.95 8.76
CA VAL A 464 -20.16 4.02 7.84
C VAL A 464 -21.36 4.62 7.12
N CYS A 465 -22.29 3.80 6.61
CA CYS A 465 -23.53 4.30 6.00
C CYS A 465 -24.37 5.11 6.99
N ALA A 466 -24.59 4.61 8.20
CA ALA A 466 -25.36 5.30 9.22
C ALA A 466 -24.69 6.62 9.65
N TYR A 467 -23.36 6.66 9.70
CA TYR A 467 -22.60 7.88 9.96
C TYR A 467 -22.89 8.95 8.91
N PHE A 468 -22.80 8.62 7.62
CA PHE A 468 -23.08 9.59 6.57
C PHE A 468 -24.56 9.96 6.47
N ASP A 469 -25.49 9.04 6.77
CA ASP A 469 -26.92 9.36 6.86
C ASP A 469 -27.20 10.36 7.99
N ALA A 470 -26.54 10.21 9.13
CA ALA A 470 -26.64 11.17 10.22
C ALA A 470 -26.02 12.53 9.86
N MET A 471 -24.83 12.51 9.21
CA MET A 471 -24.13 13.72 8.77
C MET A 471 -24.93 14.51 7.74
N ASP A 472 -25.56 13.85 6.77
CA ASP A 472 -26.34 14.52 5.72
C ASP A 472 -27.56 15.24 6.31
N ARG A 473 -28.12 14.69 7.38
CA ARG A 473 -29.28 15.30 8.10
C ARG A 473 -28.87 16.18 9.24
N MET A 474 -27.59 16.16 9.66
CA MET A 474 -27.09 16.84 10.85
C MET A 474 -27.97 16.57 12.08
N GLU A 475 -28.23 15.29 12.33
CA GLU A 475 -29.11 14.83 13.42
C GLU A 475 -28.57 15.24 14.80
N GLU A 476 -29.43 15.77 15.65
CA GLU A 476 -29.04 16.12 17.03
C GLU A 476 -28.75 14.87 17.88
N ASP A 477 -29.60 13.86 17.72
CA ASP A 477 -29.40 12.54 18.35
C ASP A 477 -29.40 11.45 17.28
N PRO A 478 -28.20 10.97 16.87
CA PRO A 478 -28.08 9.99 15.80
C PRO A 478 -28.40 8.58 16.31
N VAL A 479 -29.66 8.31 16.63
CA VAL A 479 -30.14 7.04 17.20
C VAL A 479 -29.72 5.84 16.35
N THR A 480 -29.88 5.96 15.02
CA THR A 480 -29.48 4.87 14.10
C THR A 480 -27.99 4.61 14.13
N LEU A 481 -27.16 5.66 14.11
CA LEU A 481 -25.71 5.51 14.19
C LEU A 481 -25.26 4.87 15.52
N LYS A 482 -25.85 5.31 16.64
CA LYS A 482 -25.57 4.74 17.97
C LYS A 482 -25.87 3.24 18.00
N LYS A 483 -27.08 2.88 17.61
CA LYS A 483 -27.53 1.48 17.56
C LYS A 483 -26.65 0.63 16.63
N THR A 484 -26.40 1.11 15.43
CA THR A 484 -25.58 0.37 14.44
C THR A 484 -24.14 0.21 14.91
N SER A 485 -23.57 1.21 15.61
CA SER A 485 -22.22 1.14 16.17
C SER A 485 -22.13 0.08 17.28
N GLU A 486 -23.15 -0.04 18.13
CA GLU A 486 -23.22 -1.07 19.19
C GLU A 486 -23.38 -2.47 18.58
N GLU A 487 -24.33 -2.65 17.66
CA GLU A 487 -24.55 -3.92 16.96
C GLU A 487 -23.30 -4.39 16.20
N ALA A 488 -22.60 -3.46 15.55
CA ALA A 488 -21.36 -3.79 14.86
C ALA A 488 -20.24 -4.16 15.83
N TRP A 489 -20.13 -3.48 16.97
CA TRP A 489 -19.19 -3.84 18.02
C TRP A 489 -19.41 -5.25 18.53
N GLU A 490 -20.65 -5.64 18.79
CA GLU A 490 -21.03 -6.98 19.24
C GLU A 490 -20.71 -8.03 18.18
N THR A 491 -21.20 -7.82 16.93
CA THR A 491 -20.95 -8.73 15.80
C THR A 491 -19.46 -8.97 15.58
N ILE A 492 -18.64 -7.91 15.54
CA ILE A 492 -17.20 -8.05 15.31
C ILE A 492 -16.53 -8.74 16.52
N THR A 493 -17.02 -8.53 17.72
CA THR A 493 -16.52 -9.20 18.93
C THR A 493 -16.80 -10.71 18.89
N GLU A 494 -17.99 -11.09 18.45
CA GLU A 494 -18.38 -12.51 18.29
C GLU A 494 -17.51 -13.20 17.21
N GLU A 495 -17.34 -12.57 16.06
CA GLU A 495 -16.48 -13.12 15.00
C GLU A 495 -15.00 -13.20 15.44
N MET A 496 -14.52 -12.26 16.26
CA MET A 496 -13.18 -12.29 16.83
C MET A 496 -12.99 -13.45 17.82
N ALA A 497 -14.02 -13.78 18.58
CA ALA A 497 -13.99 -14.86 19.57
C ALA A 497 -14.15 -16.26 18.94
N ASP A 498 -14.58 -16.36 17.67
CA ASP A 498 -14.77 -17.64 16.99
C ASP A 498 -13.42 -18.33 16.74
N SER A 499 -13.14 -19.37 17.52
CA SER A 499 -11.92 -20.20 17.38
C SER A 499 -11.96 -21.18 16.23
N ASN A 500 -13.12 -21.37 15.54
CA ASN A 500 -13.25 -22.35 14.45
C ASN A 500 -12.54 -21.94 13.16
N ALA A 501 -12.24 -20.65 13.02
CA ALA A 501 -11.49 -20.11 11.88
C ALA A 501 -10.52 -19.01 12.37
N PRO A 502 -9.51 -19.37 13.17
CA PRO A 502 -8.55 -18.38 13.62
C PRO A 502 -7.80 -17.79 12.42
N LEU A 503 -7.68 -16.48 12.40
CA LEU A 503 -6.79 -15.82 11.46
C LEU A 503 -5.34 -16.06 11.90
N PRO A 504 -4.41 -16.22 10.96
CA PRO A 504 -3.02 -16.50 11.29
C PRO A 504 -2.36 -15.30 11.95
N THR A 505 -1.29 -15.55 12.69
CA THR A 505 -0.44 -14.53 13.30
C THR A 505 0.10 -13.60 12.23
N LEU A 506 -0.08 -12.30 12.42
CA LEU A 506 0.53 -11.27 11.59
C LEU A 506 2.02 -11.15 11.91
N LEU A 507 2.84 -11.37 10.90
CA LEU A 507 4.17 -10.79 10.88
C LEU A 507 4.02 -9.32 10.49
N SER A 508 4.48 -8.38 11.33
CA SER A 508 4.38 -6.96 11.02
C SER A 508 5.16 -6.65 9.76
N VAL A 509 4.46 -6.15 8.76
CA VAL A 509 5.03 -5.92 7.42
C VAL A 509 5.90 -4.65 7.40
N CYS A 510 5.75 -3.76 8.38
CA CYS A 510 6.37 -2.44 8.32
C CYS A 510 7.67 -2.31 9.14
N ASP A 511 7.86 -3.08 10.21
CA ASP A 511 8.94 -2.85 11.17
C ASP A 511 9.82 -4.08 11.45
N GLY A 512 9.70 -5.13 10.66
CA GLY A 512 10.65 -6.25 10.68
C GLY A 512 10.51 -7.27 11.82
N ALA A 513 9.66 -7.01 12.82
CA ALA A 513 9.36 -7.98 13.85
C ALA A 513 7.85 -8.05 14.13
N PRO A 514 7.26 -9.24 14.26
CA PRO A 514 5.88 -9.36 14.72
C PRO A 514 5.80 -8.86 16.16
N PRO A 515 4.73 -8.14 16.53
CA PRO A 515 4.46 -7.90 17.94
C PRO A 515 4.33 -9.26 18.63
N PRO A 516 5.06 -9.52 19.73
CA PRO A 516 5.03 -10.82 20.39
C PRO A 516 3.60 -11.13 20.85
N GLY A 517 3.05 -12.22 20.35
CA GLY A 517 1.79 -12.79 20.83
C GLY A 517 0.50 -12.22 20.27
N ASP A 518 0.55 -11.31 19.29
CA ASP A 518 -0.66 -10.81 18.63
C ASP A 518 -0.99 -11.65 17.38
N ASP A 519 -2.18 -12.26 17.38
CA ASP A 519 -2.72 -12.89 16.19
C ASP A 519 -3.48 -11.89 15.30
N LEU A 520 -3.75 -12.28 14.07
CA LEU A 520 -4.42 -11.42 13.10
C LEU A 520 -5.85 -11.10 13.55
N ASP A 521 -6.54 -12.02 14.21
CA ASP A 521 -7.87 -11.81 14.78
C ASP A 521 -7.86 -10.62 15.74
N ARG A 522 -6.90 -10.61 16.64
CA ARG A 522 -6.81 -9.58 17.67
C ARG A 522 -6.48 -8.22 17.08
N VAL A 523 -5.52 -8.16 16.16
CA VAL A 523 -5.12 -6.89 15.54
C VAL A 523 -6.21 -6.38 14.60
N TYR A 524 -6.72 -7.25 13.74
CA TYR A 524 -7.65 -6.92 12.68
C TYR A 524 -9.03 -6.53 13.19
N PHE A 525 -9.67 -7.42 13.93
CA PHE A 525 -11.03 -7.16 14.41
C PHE A 525 -11.08 -6.15 15.55
N SER A 526 -10.02 -6.07 16.38
CA SER A 526 -9.92 -5.02 17.40
C SER A 526 -9.91 -3.63 16.80
N ALA A 527 -9.19 -3.45 15.69
CA ALA A 527 -9.13 -2.16 15.03
C ALA A 527 -10.46 -1.84 14.31
N LEU A 528 -11.11 -2.80 13.61
CA LEU A 528 -12.45 -2.60 13.04
C LEU A 528 -13.47 -2.22 14.11
N ARG A 529 -13.47 -2.94 15.21
CA ARG A 529 -14.32 -2.69 16.37
C ARG A 529 -14.10 -1.29 16.94
N PHE A 530 -12.84 -0.88 17.09
CA PHE A 530 -12.49 0.46 17.52
C PHE A 530 -13.02 1.53 16.56
N LEU A 531 -12.85 1.34 15.25
CA LEU A 531 -13.34 2.26 14.24
C LEU A 531 -14.86 2.47 14.30
N CYS A 532 -15.64 1.43 14.56
CA CYS A 532 -17.09 1.56 14.69
C CYS A 532 -17.48 2.58 15.79
N ARG A 533 -16.74 2.62 16.91
CA ARG A 533 -16.95 3.63 17.96
C ARG A 533 -16.36 4.99 17.62
N GLU A 534 -15.26 5.04 16.88
CA GLU A 534 -14.65 6.30 16.48
C GLU A 534 -15.55 7.08 15.52
N PHE A 535 -16.28 6.43 14.62
CA PHE A 535 -17.27 7.11 13.76
C PHE A 535 -18.36 7.82 14.59
N LEU A 536 -18.86 7.19 15.63
CA LEU A 536 -19.83 7.82 16.51
C LEU A 536 -19.23 9.02 17.26
N ARG A 537 -18.03 8.86 17.82
CA ARG A 537 -17.34 9.96 18.53
C ARG A 537 -17.03 11.14 17.62
N GLU A 538 -16.60 10.88 16.41
CA GLU A 538 -16.35 11.91 15.39
C GLU A 538 -17.61 12.69 15.08
N TYR A 539 -18.72 11.97 14.88
CA TYR A 539 -20.02 12.60 14.66
C TYR A 539 -20.42 13.53 15.81
N GLU A 540 -20.43 13.01 17.03
CA GLU A 540 -20.81 13.74 18.22
C GLU A 540 -19.96 15.00 18.42
N ALA A 541 -18.67 14.89 18.19
CA ALA A 541 -17.73 15.99 18.36
C ALA A 541 -17.90 17.06 17.25
N GLU A 542 -18.09 16.67 16.00
CA GLU A 542 -18.34 17.61 14.89
C GLU A 542 -19.69 18.30 15.07
N TYR A 543 -20.73 17.56 15.45
CA TYR A 543 -22.04 18.12 15.75
C TYR A 543 -21.97 19.15 16.89
N ALA A 544 -21.27 18.84 17.97
CA ALA A 544 -21.12 19.75 19.10
C ALA A 544 -20.40 21.06 18.70
N ALA A 545 -19.34 20.95 17.91
CA ALA A 545 -18.60 22.12 17.41
C ALA A 545 -19.48 23.00 16.51
N ARG A 546 -20.27 22.41 15.61
CA ARG A 546 -21.22 23.15 14.75
C ARG A 546 -22.32 23.80 15.55
N LYS A 547 -22.87 23.11 16.54
CA LYS A 547 -23.90 23.63 17.45
C LYS A 547 -23.40 24.84 18.24
N GLU A 548 -22.13 24.80 18.69
CA GLU A 548 -21.47 25.93 19.37
C GLU A 548 -21.38 27.14 18.43
N MET A 549 -20.86 26.96 17.21
CA MET A 549 -20.74 28.05 16.24
C MET A 549 -22.10 28.66 15.86
N ARG A 550 -23.12 27.83 15.67
CA ARG A 550 -24.49 28.29 15.31
C ARG A 550 -25.20 29.03 16.43
N LYS A 551 -24.81 28.85 17.69
CA LYS A 551 -25.39 29.60 18.82
C LYS A 551 -24.91 31.06 18.89
N ARG A 552 -23.79 31.37 18.24
CA ARG A 552 -23.23 32.71 18.23
C ARG A 552 -24.01 33.58 17.22
N SER A 553 -24.71 34.59 17.73
CA SER A 553 -25.60 35.45 16.93
C SER A 553 -24.90 36.31 15.90
N ASN A 554 -23.60 36.56 16.08
CA ASN A 554 -22.75 37.34 15.18
C ASN A 554 -22.11 36.51 14.06
N VAL A 555 -22.18 35.18 14.07
CA VAL A 555 -21.62 34.32 13.01
C VAL A 555 -22.51 34.38 11.76
N ILE A 556 -21.91 34.75 10.63
CA ILE A 556 -22.56 34.76 9.30
C ILE A 556 -22.38 33.39 8.65
N ASP A 557 -21.11 32.93 8.59
CA ASP A 557 -20.74 31.67 7.99
C ASP A 557 -19.50 31.10 8.70
N PHE A 558 -19.29 29.79 8.64
CA PHE A 558 -18.14 29.17 9.26
C PHE A 558 -17.78 27.83 8.61
N VAL A 559 -16.52 27.50 8.73
CA VAL A 559 -15.97 26.17 8.33
C VAL A 559 -15.26 25.58 9.55
N ILE A 560 -15.52 24.32 9.82
CA ILE A 560 -14.77 23.52 10.80
C ILE A 560 -13.77 22.66 10.02
N PRO A 561 -12.54 23.13 9.84
CA PRO A 561 -11.54 22.40 9.07
C PRO A 561 -11.21 21.08 9.76
N GLY A 562 -11.17 19.99 9.01
CA GLY A 562 -11.02 18.65 9.58
C GLY A 562 -12.33 17.97 9.92
N GLY A 563 -13.45 18.68 9.93
CA GLY A 563 -14.77 18.09 9.87
C GLY A 563 -15.00 17.48 8.49
N ILE A 564 -15.38 16.20 8.45
CA ILE A 564 -15.60 15.48 7.17
C ILE A 564 -16.61 16.24 6.31
N TYR A 565 -17.63 16.79 6.92
CA TYR A 565 -18.68 17.53 6.22
C TYR A 565 -18.16 18.70 5.41
N ASP A 566 -17.37 19.57 6.02
CA ASP A 566 -16.88 20.78 5.37
C ASP A 566 -15.75 20.48 4.38
N ASP A 567 -14.90 19.53 4.68
CA ASP A 567 -13.79 19.16 3.79
C ASP A 567 -14.30 18.52 2.49
N ILE A 568 -15.33 17.67 2.54
CA ILE A 568 -15.94 17.10 1.35
C ILE A 568 -16.72 18.18 0.58
N ARG A 569 -17.53 18.99 1.25
CA ARG A 569 -18.32 20.06 0.62
C ARG A 569 -17.44 21.10 -0.09
N ALA A 570 -16.27 21.38 0.46
CA ALA A 570 -15.31 22.29 -0.13
C ALA A 570 -14.41 21.67 -1.21
N GLY A 571 -14.63 20.39 -1.57
CA GLY A 571 -13.79 19.68 -2.53
C GLY A 571 -12.33 19.52 -2.08
N ARG A 572 -12.07 19.68 -0.77
CA ARG A 572 -10.71 19.51 -0.23
C ARG A 572 -10.37 18.03 -0.15
N ALA A 573 -9.16 17.71 -0.56
CA ALA A 573 -8.61 16.40 -0.28
C ALA A 573 -8.61 16.19 1.24
N MET A 574 -9.17 15.09 1.69
CA MET A 574 -9.29 14.71 3.12
C MET A 574 -7.93 14.51 3.81
N HIS A 575 -6.84 14.70 3.10
CA HIS A 575 -5.47 14.73 3.63
C HIS A 575 -5.20 15.82 4.67
N ALA A 576 -6.02 16.88 4.70
CA ALA A 576 -5.86 17.95 5.67
C ALA A 576 -6.29 17.55 7.09
N SER A 577 -7.10 16.50 7.23
CA SER A 577 -7.68 16.07 8.51
C SER A 577 -6.96 14.87 9.12
N HIS A 578 -5.66 14.84 9.09
CA HIS A 578 -4.91 13.71 9.63
C HIS A 578 -4.85 13.69 11.15
N SER A 579 -5.17 12.53 11.73
CA SER A 579 -4.75 12.21 13.08
C SER A 579 -3.24 12.25 13.15
N LEU A 580 -2.68 13.34 13.66
CA LEU A 580 -1.29 13.34 14.05
C LEU A 580 -1.16 12.68 15.40
N LEU A 581 -0.21 11.78 15.50
CA LEU A 581 0.26 11.32 16.77
C LEU A 581 1.12 12.44 17.36
N ARG A 582 0.62 13.12 18.40
CA ARG A 582 1.43 14.01 19.23
C ARG A 582 1.87 13.19 20.44
N ASN A 583 3.17 13.00 20.60
CA ASN A 583 3.75 12.16 21.68
C ASN A 583 3.14 10.75 21.75
N GLY A 584 2.89 10.11 20.60
CA GLY A 584 2.33 8.77 20.53
C GLY A 584 0.83 8.67 20.86
N ARG A 585 0.12 9.78 21.02
CA ARG A 585 -1.33 9.80 21.26
C ARG A 585 -2.07 10.38 20.06
N PRO A 586 -3.17 9.76 19.61
CA PRO A 586 -3.99 10.32 18.56
C PRO A 586 -4.58 11.67 18.99
N VAL A 587 -4.34 12.71 18.22
CA VAL A 587 -5.00 14.01 18.39
C VAL A 587 -6.42 13.86 17.85
N ARG A 588 -7.42 14.16 18.67
CA ARG A 588 -8.83 14.03 18.31
C ARG A 588 -9.20 14.99 17.18
N PHE A 589 -10.08 14.52 16.34
CA PHE A 589 -10.45 15.08 15.06
C PHE A 589 -11.39 16.25 15.07
N ALA A 590 -12.29 16.32 15.98
CA ALA A 590 -13.36 17.29 15.93
C ALA A 590 -12.83 18.72 16.02
N GLY A 591 -12.78 19.35 14.89
CA GLY A 591 -12.34 20.72 14.76
C GLY A 591 -10.82 20.94 14.70
N ASN A 592 -10.04 19.89 14.47
CA ASN A 592 -8.57 20.00 14.42
C ASN A 592 -8.04 19.64 13.04
N SER A 593 -7.92 20.62 12.15
CA SER A 593 -7.07 20.47 10.96
C SER A 593 -5.63 20.69 11.34
N VAL A 594 -4.84 19.65 11.15
CA VAL A 594 -3.41 19.70 11.35
C VAL A 594 -2.73 19.65 9.98
N PHE A 595 -1.77 20.54 9.75
CA PHE A 595 -1.09 20.69 8.46
C PHE A 595 0.32 20.08 8.51
N PRO A 596 0.51 18.80 8.21
CA PRO A 596 1.87 18.25 8.17
C PRO A 596 2.70 18.86 7.03
N ASN A 597 2.09 19.15 5.88
CA ASN A 597 2.81 19.59 4.69
C ASN A 597 2.14 20.74 3.93
N GLY A 598 1.15 21.40 4.50
CA GLY A 598 0.37 22.28 3.66
C GLY A 598 -0.39 23.38 4.39
N THR A 599 -1.34 23.84 3.67
CA THR A 599 -2.25 24.92 4.04
C THR A 599 -3.68 24.44 3.90
N VAL A 600 -4.59 24.95 4.73
CA VAL A 600 -6.03 24.82 4.51
C VAL A 600 -6.53 26.13 3.92
N SER A 601 -7.24 26.05 2.81
CA SER A 601 -7.87 27.20 2.18
C SER A 601 -9.39 27.08 2.32
N VAL A 602 -10.03 28.18 2.69
CA VAL A 602 -11.48 28.33 2.77
C VAL A 602 -11.91 29.60 2.05
N GLU A 603 -13.12 29.61 1.51
CA GLU A 603 -13.68 30.77 0.82
C GLU A 603 -14.99 31.17 1.48
N PHE A 604 -15.20 32.50 1.60
CA PHE A 604 -16.44 33.10 2.06
C PHE A 604 -16.89 34.18 1.10
N ASP A 605 -18.19 34.42 1.01
CA ASP A 605 -18.75 35.63 0.41
C ASP A 605 -18.85 36.67 1.51
N ALA A 606 -17.90 37.60 1.53
CA ALA A 606 -17.78 38.59 2.58
C ALA A 606 -18.24 39.98 2.14
N VAL A 607 -18.73 40.78 3.09
CA VAL A 607 -19.08 42.18 2.91
C VAL A 607 -18.06 43.04 3.70
N SER A 608 -17.71 44.20 3.16
CA SER A 608 -16.85 45.16 3.88
C SER A 608 -17.45 45.47 5.25
N GLY A 609 -16.62 45.38 6.28
CA GLY A 609 -17.06 45.50 7.67
C GLY A 609 -17.30 44.17 8.39
N ASN A 610 -17.37 43.05 7.68
CA ASN A 610 -17.36 41.74 8.32
C ASN A 610 -16.01 41.50 9.02
N VAL A 611 -16.00 40.57 9.96
CA VAL A 611 -14.79 40.17 10.68
C VAL A 611 -14.48 38.71 10.34
N LEU A 612 -13.27 38.47 9.87
CA LEU A 612 -12.74 37.09 9.74
C LEU A 612 -12.18 36.65 11.09
N GLU A 613 -12.63 35.52 11.59
CA GLU A 613 -12.12 34.93 12.83
C GLU A 613 -11.43 33.59 12.54
N ILE A 614 -10.27 33.39 13.16
CA ILE A 614 -9.53 32.13 13.16
C ILE A 614 -9.49 31.63 14.60
N LEU A 615 -10.02 30.44 14.83
CA LEU A 615 -9.96 29.75 16.12
C LEU A 615 -8.99 28.59 16.03
N LEU A 616 -7.99 28.58 16.90
CA LEU A 616 -7.05 27.48 17.07
C LEU A 616 -7.51 26.54 18.18
N ASP A 617 -7.11 25.30 18.09
CA ASP A 617 -7.31 24.34 19.19
C ASP A 617 -6.44 24.70 20.40
N LYS A 618 -6.88 24.28 21.59
CA LYS A 618 -6.15 24.50 22.85
C LYS A 618 -4.75 23.91 22.84
N ASP A 619 -4.54 22.84 22.08
CA ASP A 619 -3.27 22.13 21.97
C ASP A 619 -2.43 22.60 20.77
N SER A 620 -2.90 23.60 20.01
CA SER A 620 -2.17 24.20 18.90
C SER A 620 -1.04 25.06 19.37
N THR A 621 0.01 25.20 18.53
CA THR A 621 0.92 26.34 18.68
C THR A 621 0.17 27.66 18.46
N PRO A 622 0.56 28.74 19.12
CA PRO A 622 -0.07 30.04 18.91
C PRO A 622 0.34 30.71 17.57
N GLU A 623 1.34 30.17 16.89
CA GLU A 623 1.87 30.70 15.63
C GLU A 623 1.35 29.99 14.41
N PHE A 624 0.94 30.74 13.39
CA PHE A 624 0.51 30.22 12.10
C PHE A 624 0.74 31.22 10.97
N LEU A 625 0.84 30.71 9.75
CA LEU A 625 0.89 31.51 8.54
C LEU A 625 -0.53 31.73 8.02
N LEU A 626 -0.91 32.98 7.83
CA LEU A 626 -2.19 33.37 7.27
C LEU A 626 -1.99 34.05 5.92
N LYS A 627 -2.77 33.62 4.92
CA LYS A 627 -2.95 34.34 3.66
C LYS A 627 -4.41 34.75 3.51
N VAL A 628 -4.64 36.01 3.28
CA VAL A 628 -5.98 36.58 2.98
C VAL A 628 -5.89 37.20 1.61
N ASN A 629 -6.68 36.69 0.64
CA ASN A 629 -6.65 37.13 -0.76
C ASN A 629 -5.22 37.26 -1.33
N GLY A 630 -4.39 36.21 -1.04
CA GLY A 630 -3.01 36.13 -1.52
C GLY A 630 -1.97 36.89 -0.71
N LYS A 631 -2.33 37.80 0.20
CA LYS A 631 -1.39 38.49 1.07
C LYS A 631 -1.05 37.67 2.29
N SER A 632 0.22 37.38 2.51
CA SER A 632 0.71 36.55 3.63
C SER A 632 1.06 37.43 4.86
N VAL A 633 0.67 36.95 6.03
CA VAL A 633 1.00 37.51 7.34
C VAL A 633 1.34 36.35 8.28
N SER A 634 2.45 36.47 9.02
CA SER A 634 2.73 35.59 10.15
C SER A 634 1.94 36.09 11.35
N VAL A 635 1.21 35.21 11.99
CA VAL A 635 0.32 35.53 13.10
C VAL A 635 0.76 34.78 14.34
N THR A 636 0.85 35.52 15.46
CA THR A 636 1.00 34.93 16.79
C THR A 636 -0.25 35.25 17.59
N SER A 637 -0.97 34.27 18.07
CA SER A 637 -2.19 34.44 18.85
C SER A 637 -2.12 33.60 20.14
N PRO A 638 -1.64 34.21 21.25
CA PRO A 638 -1.57 33.54 22.56
C PRO A 638 -2.92 33.02 23.04
N GLU A 639 -3.99 33.76 22.76
CA GLU A 639 -5.36 33.42 23.11
C GLU A 639 -5.98 32.33 22.21
N ARG A 640 -5.25 31.93 21.15
CA ARG A 640 -5.74 30.98 20.12
C ARG A 640 -7.02 31.42 19.40
N LYS A 641 -7.28 32.71 19.45
CA LYS A 641 -8.35 33.42 18.73
C LYS A 641 -7.75 34.61 18.04
N TRP A 642 -7.96 34.76 16.74
CA TRP A 642 -7.47 35.88 15.97
C TRP A 642 -8.57 36.41 15.07
N GLN A 643 -8.70 37.76 15.02
CA GLN A 643 -9.74 38.43 14.26
C GLN A 643 -9.16 39.55 13.42
N ILE A 644 -9.71 39.75 12.21
CA ILE A 644 -9.36 40.86 11.33
C ILE A 644 -10.59 41.38 10.59
N LEU A 645 -10.67 42.72 10.43
CA LEU A 645 -11.71 43.37 9.66
C LEU A 645 -11.54 43.09 8.16
N VAL A 646 -12.61 42.71 7.49
CA VAL A 646 -12.65 42.55 6.05
C VAL A 646 -12.84 43.91 5.39
N ALA A 647 -11.83 44.36 4.66
CA ALA A 647 -11.79 45.71 4.09
C ALA A 647 -12.63 45.89 2.82
N GLN A 648 -12.90 44.80 2.08
CA GLN A 648 -13.57 44.85 0.79
C GLN A 648 -14.61 43.72 0.68
N SER A 649 -15.74 44.04 0.05
CA SER A 649 -16.78 43.03 -0.28
C SER A 649 -16.34 42.14 -1.45
N GLY A 650 -16.78 40.89 -1.45
CA GLY A 650 -16.55 39.91 -2.48
C GLY A 650 -16.05 38.58 -1.93
N LYS A 651 -15.50 37.72 -2.80
CA LYS A 651 -14.91 36.48 -2.39
C LYS A 651 -13.68 36.70 -1.52
N LEU A 652 -13.70 36.15 -0.32
CA LEU A 652 -12.61 36.16 0.65
C LEU A 652 -11.96 34.79 0.67
N THR A 653 -10.77 34.65 0.11
CA THR A 653 -9.98 33.43 0.18
C THR A 653 -9.03 33.50 1.37
N VAL A 654 -9.19 32.57 2.29
CA VAL A 654 -8.40 32.46 3.51
C VAL A 654 -7.59 31.19 3.47
N THR A 655 -6.27 31.30 3.57
CA THR A 655 -5.38 30.14 3.63
C THR A 655 -4.60 30.18 4.94
N VAL A 656 -4.69 29.14 5.73
CA VAL A 656 -3.95 28.97 6.99
C VAL A 656 -2.94 27.87 6.84
N GLY A 657 -1.71 28.11 7.27
CA GLY A 657 -0.62 27.16 7.23
C GLY A 657 0.22 27.16 8.50
N LYS A 658 1.15 26.24 8.61
CA LYS A 658 2.09 26.19 9.73
C LYS A 658 3.12 27.32 9.65
N SER A 659 3.54 27.83 10.81
CA SER A 659 4.72 28.66 10.95
C SER A 659 5.83 27.83 11.64
N GLY A 660 6.99 27.69 10.99
CA GLY A 660 8.10 26.92 11.54
C GLY A 660 7.90 25.40 11.54
N LYS A 661 8.48 24.71 12.53
CA LYS A 661 8.46 23.23 12.64
C LYS A 661 7.24 22.67 13.37
N GLU A 662 6.52 23.49 14.10
CA GLU A 662 5.38 23.09 14.90
C GLU A 662 4.07 23.20 14.12
N TYR A 663 3.03 22.52 14.61
CA TYR A 663 1.76 22.38 13.91
C TYR A 663 0.72 23.37 14.45
N ALA A 664 0.07 24.10 13.55
CA ALA A 664 -1.16 24.81 13.88
C ALA A 664 -2.36 23.87 13.72
N ALA A 665 -3.17 23.75 14.75
CA ALA A 665 -4.43 23.02 14.71
C ALA A 665 -5.60 24.00 14.69
N LEU A 666 -6.39 24.00 13.61
CA LEU A 666 -7.57 24.87 13.46
C LEU A 666 -8.79 24.22 14.07
N ARG A 667 -9.49 24.97 14.91
CA ARG A 667 -10.80 24.60 15.43
C ARG A 667 -11.92 25.07 14.51
N ALA A 668 -11.85 26.33 14.05
CA ALA A 668 -12.80 26.90 13.10
C ALA A 668 -12.21 28.10 12.37
N VAL A 669 -12.74 28.39 11.20
CA VAL A 669 -12.61 29.65 10.49
C VAL A 669 -14.00 30.21 10.29
N ALA A 670 -14.26 31.41 10.73
CA ALA A 670 -15.61 31.99 10.71
C ALA A 670 -15.61 33.41 10.13
N LEU A 671 -16.74 33.75 9.49
CA LEU A 671 -17.07 35.09 9.08
C LEU A 671 -18.15 35.64 10.05
N LEU A 672 -17.84 36.77 10.70
CA LEU A 672 -18.69 37.39 11.69
C LEU A 672 -19.25 38.70 11.16
N LYS A 673 -20.38 39.15 11.72
CA LYS A 673 -20.96 40.47 11.45
C LYS A 673 -20.08 41.59 12.01
N GLU A 674 -19.54 41.37 13.18
CA GLU A 674 -18.79 42.37 13.96
C GLU A 674 -17.78 41.68 14.91
N PHE A 675 -16.86 42.42 15.48
CA PHE A 675 -15.96 41.91 16.52
C PHE A 675 -16.73 41.47 17.76
N GLU A 676 -16.24 40.40 18.39
CA GLU A 676 -16.71 39.98 19.73
C GLU A 676 -16.04 40.82 20.82
#